data_48823c2af5e71f83e82d08c8d5179fa3
#
_entry.id   48823c2af5e71f83e82d08c8d5179fa3
#
_cell.length_a   1.000
_cell.length_b   1.000
_cell.length_c   1.000
_cell.angle_alpha   90.00
_cell.angle_beta   90.00
_cell.angle_gamma   90.00
#
_symmetry.space_group_name_H-M   'P 1'
#
loop_
_entity.id
_entity.type
_entity.pdbx_description
1 polymer ?
#
loop_
_entity_poly.entity_id
_entity_poly.type
_entity_poly.pdbx_seq_one_letter_code
_entity_poly.pdbx_strand_id
1 'polypeptide(L)'
;MDVKKLRWLSIVTLILIVAVAATAALYSEPEPAQAGGTVVVRVYYPDQATGNKVLISFKAAMIETNYEEGYHLMEATAEDIDRLTAAGLQVEVVKDWVARPRLDLLAALAQTTGIPGYPCYRTVEETFATAQAIVNDHPDIAAWIDVGDSWEKFASVGGYDMMVLRLTNSAIPGPKPKLFLTGAMHAREYATAELVTRFAEYLVDGYGTDPDATWILDHHEVHLMLQTNPDGRKQAETGLSWRKNTNQNYCGPTSNDRGADLNRNFTFEWNCCGGSSDDECYATYHGPYPASEPETQAVEAQMSGLFPDQRGPELNDPAPDDATGIYIDVHAYGRLVLWPWGFTDDPPPNATQLQTLGRKFAYWNDHSPKQAFGLYPTDGTSDEHAYGELGVAAYCFEVGTSFFQSCSYFEGSIVPGNIPALLYAAKVVRTPYMTPSGPDATDLAVSSGSVPPGTAVTLSGTIDDTRYNNSNGTEPTQNVAAAEYYVDEPPWGTSPTAVPMSPSDGSFDSTVEGVEVAVDTTGWSEGKHILFVRGQDVNGNWGAFSAVFVTISTGGQKMFVHDIAMSGSRKGANRIATAVVTIRDTGEAPVPGATVYGTWSGDYDANVSGTTEADGTVTFTSNKVKQANATFTFTVDDVVKSDFVYDPALNRETSDTIVVP
;
A
#
# COMPACT_ATOMS: atom_id res chain seq x y z
N MET A 1 58.64 24.55 29.00
CA MET A 1 57.80 23.67 28.17
C MET A 1 56.38 24.26 28.15
N ASP A 2 55.86 24.58 26.98
CA ASP A 2 54.70 25.44 26.79
C ASP A 2 53.40 24.69 27.19
N VAL A 3 52.61 25.28 28.07
CA VAL A 3 51.35 24.72 28.62
C VAL A 3 50.36 24.36 27.52
N LYS A 4 50.44 25.01 26.36
CA LYS A 4 49.62 24.67 25.17
C LYS A 4 50.01 23.32 24.52
N LYS A 5 51.28 22.94 24.55
CA LYS A 5 51.72 21.61 24.04
C LYS A 5 51.31 20.47 24.98
N LEU A 6 51.26 20.73 26.31
CA LEU A 6 50.81 19.70 27.26
C LEU A 6 49.32 19.41 27.17
N ARG A 7 48.48 20.45 26.90
CA ARG A 7 47.04 20.28 26.66
C ARG A 7 46.74 19.54 25.36
N TRP A 8 47.53 19.76 24.30
CA TRP A 8 47.36 19.03 23.03
C TRP A 8 47.76 17.56 23.15
N LEU A 9 48.82 17.23 23.85
CA LEU A 9 49.20 15.85 24.13
C LEU A 9 48.13 15.12 24.94
N SER A 10 47.54 15.76 25.96
CA SER A 10 46.50 15.17 26.79
C SER A 10 45.20 14.90 26.00
N ILE A 11 44.82 15.77 25.07
CA ILE A 11 43.64 15.61 24.23
C ILE A 11 43.85 14.48 23.19
N VAL A 12 45.03 14.41 22.56
CA VAL A 12 45.39 13.37 21.61
C VAL A 12 45.46 12.00 22.30
N THR A 13 46.01 11.94 23.53
CA THR A 13 46.09 10.71 24.32
C THR A 13 44.69 10.25 24.76
N LEU A 14 43.78 11.16 25.12
CA LEU A 14 42.41 10.84 25.48
C LEU A 14 41.62 10.36 24.28
N ILE A 15 41.78 10.95 23.10
CA ILE A 15 41.15 10.53 21.85
C ILE A 15 41.69 9.14 21.44
N LEU A 16 42.99 8.88 21.58
CA LEU A 16 43.56 7.56 21.29
C LEU A 16 43.07 6.48 22.28
N ILE A 17 42.93 6.80 23.57
CA ILE A 17 42.42 5.87 24.58
C ILE A 17 40.93 5.57 24.33
N VAL A 18 40.13 6.57 23.95
CA VAL A 18 38.72 6.35 23.58
C VAL A 18 38.60 5.54 22.27
N ALA A 19 39.46 5.80 21.29
CA ALA A 19 39.49 5.02 20.04
C ALA A 19 39.94 3.57 20.28
N VAL A 20 40.92 3.32 21.13
CA VAL A 20 41.37 1.96 21.48
C VAL A 20 40.37 1.25 22.37
N ALA A 21 39.66 1.95 23.26
CA ALA A 21 38.56 1.36 24.04
C ALA A 21 37.34 1.03 23.14
N ALA A 22 37.04 1.87 22.16
CA ALA A 22 35.97 1.60 21.17
C ALA A 22 36.33 0.42 20.24
N THR A 23 37.61 0.30 19.82
CA THR A 23 38.05 -0.86 19.02
C THR A 23 38.18 -2.15 19.83
N ALA A 24 38.52 -2.07 21.13
CA ALA A 24 38.54 -3.26 22.00
C ALA A 24 37.12 -3.77 22.31
N ALA A 25 36.13 -2.87 22.40
CA ALA A 25 34.70 -3.24 22.52
C ALA A 25 34.14 -3.86 21.23
N LEU A 26 34.77 -3.62 20.07
CA LEU A 26 34.38 -4.21 18.77
C LEU A 26 35.02 -5.59 18.49
N TYR A 27 35.97 -6.03 19.33
CA TYR A 27 36.69 -7.30 19.21
C TYR A 27 36.62 -8.20 20.46
N SER A 28 35.65 -7.95 21.38
CA SER A 28 35.34 -8.96 22.38
C SER A 28 34.68 -10.15 21.70
N GLU A 29 35.32 -11.30 21.68
CA GLU A 29 34.67 -12.56 21.34
C GLU A 29 33.41 -12.70 22.21
N PRO A 30 32.26 -13.11 21.63
CA PRO A 30 31.06 -13.33 22.43
C PRO A 30 31.39 -14.43 23.46
N GLU A 31 31.16 -14.14 24.74
CA GLU A 31 31.23 -15.14 25.80
C GLU A 31 30.31 -16.33 25.42
N PRO A 32 30.73 -17.57 25.70
CA PRO A 32 29.88 -18.73 25.49
C PRO A 32 28.59 -18.54 26.31
N ALA A 33 27.42 -18.70 25.64
CA ALA A 33 26.10 -18.56 26.20
C ALA A 33 26.00 -19.18 27.61
N GLN A 34 25.56 -18.43 28.59
CA GLN A 34 25.20 -18.93 29.90
C GLN A 34 24.09 -19.97 29.76
N ALA A 35 24.10 -21.04 30.54
CA ALA A 35 23.06 -22.06 30.55
C ALA A 35 21.68 -21.40 30.78
N GLY A 36 20.85 -21.38 29.72
CA GLY A 36 19.51 -20.73 29.70
C GLY A 36 19.31 -19.65 28.63
N GLY A 37 20.36 -19.26 27.88
CA GLY A 37 20.24 -18.27 26.80
C GLY A 37 19.83 -18.90 25.45
N THR A 38 19.17 -18.11 24.60
CA THR A 38 18.89 -18.48 23.20
C THR A 38 20.09 -18.14 22.31
N VAL A 39 20.26 -18.93 21.23
CA VAL A 39 21.18 -18.66 20.12
C VAL A 39 20.39 -18.61 18.82
N VAL A 40 20.89 -17.88 17.83
CA VAL A 40 20.26 -17.89 16.52
C VAL A 40 20.74 -19.07 15.70
N VAL A 41 19.79 -19.79 15.12
CA VAL A 41 20.04 -20.98 14.30
C VAL A 41 19.36 -20.88 12.95
N ARG A 42 19.99 -21.49 11.91
CA ARG A 42 19.31 -21.88 10.68
C ARG A 42 18.83 -23.30 10.81
N VAL A 43 17.55 -23.51 10.54
CA VAL A 43 16.90 -24.82 10.54
C VAL A 43 16.51 -25.15 9.11
N TYR A 44 17.26 -26.02 8.46
CA TYR A 44 16.99 -26.46 7.10
C TYR A 44 15.90 -27.53 7.09
N TYR A 45 14.95 -27.41 6.15
CA TYR A 45 13.85 -28.36 5.98
C TYR A 45 13.86 -28.96 4.57
N PRO A 46 13.52 -30.28 4.43
CA PRO A 46 13.60 -30.97 3.15
C PRO A 46 12.44 -30.65 2.19
N ASP A 47 11.33 -30.17 2.71
CA ASP A 47 10.11 -29.81 1.96
C ASP A 47 9.31 -28.76 2.72
N GLN A 48 8.41 -28.09 1.99
CA GLN A 48 7.63 -26.98 2.53
C GLN A 48 6.65 -27.41 3.64
N ALA A 49 6.13 -28.64 3.60
CA ALA A 49 5.24 -29.15 4.65
C ALA A 49 6.00 -29.34 5.97
N THR A 50 7.25 -29.80 5.91
CA THR A 50 8.13 -29.89 7.08
C THR A 50 8.54 -28.50 7.57
N GLY A 51 8.88 -27.57 6.65
CA GLY A 51 9.16 -26.17 6.99
C GLY A 51 7.98 -25.52 7.72
N ASN A 52 6.78 -25.69 7.21
CA ASN A 52 5.58 -25.18 7.86
C ASN A 52 5.36 -25.74 9.27
N LYS A 53 5.65 -27.02 9.52
CA LYS A 53 5.56 -27.59 10.87
C LYS A 53 6.58 -26.97 11.83
N VAL A 54 7.81 -26.70 11.36
CA VAL A 54 8.83 -25.99 12.15
C VAL A 54 8.37 -24.56 12.43
N LEU A 55 7.90 -23.85 11.39
CA LEU A 55 7.35 -22.51 11.52
C LEU A 55 6.23 -22.45 12.56
N ILE A 56 5.32 -23.40 12.53
CA ILE A 56 4.20 -23.54 13.47
C ILE A 56 4.72 -23.74 14.90
N SER A 57 5.61 -24.72 15.07
CA SER A 57 6.09 -25.13 16.40
C SER A 57 6.96 -24.07 17.09
N PHE A 58 7.55 -23.17 16.32
CA PHE A 58 8.53 -22.20 16.81
C PHE A 58 8.23 -20.76 16.34
N LYS A 59 6.99 -20.45 15.94
CA LYS A 59 6.63 -19.14 15.35
C LYS A 59 7.09 -17.95 16.20
N ALA A 60 6.98 -18.05 17.52
CA ALA A 60 7.41 -16.99 18.45
C ALA A 60 8.93 -16.70 18.37
N ALA A 61 9.70 -17.72 18.06
CA ALA A 61 11.16 -17.67 17.96
C ALA A 61 11.66 -17.38 16.54
N MET A 62 10.77 -17.34 15.52
CA MET A 62 11.16 -17.11 14.12
C MET A 62 11.64 -15.67 13.93
N ILE A 63 12.70 -15.55 13.13
CA ILE A 63 13.32 -14.28 12.72
C ILE A 63 13.05 -14.06 11.23
N GLU A 64 13.32 -15.08 10.40
CA GLU A 64 13.23 -15.01 8.93
C GLU A 64 12.98 -16.41 8.36
N THR A 65 12.33 -16.45 7.19
CA THR A 65 12.20 -17.68 6.39
C THR A 65 12.79 -17.44 5.00
N ASN A 66 13.72 -18.28 4.58
CA ASN A 66 14.22 -18.30 3.22
C ASN A 66 13.64 -19.50 2.47
N TYR A 67 12.61 -19.25 1.67
CA TYR A 67 11.92 -20.30 0.91
C TYR A 67 12.75 -20.84 -0.27
N GLU A 68 13.67 -20.04 -0.83
CA GLU A 68 14.52 -20.45 -1.95
C GLU A 68 15.61 -21.41 -1.49
N GLU A 69 16.23 -21.12 -0.34
CA GLU A 69 17.28 -21.96 0.24
C GLU A 69 16.74 -23.01 1.21
N GLY A 70 15.43 -22.99 1.52
CA GLY A 70 14.74 -24.00 2.33
C GLY A 70 15.16 -24.01 3.79
N TYR A 71 15.29 -22.84 4.45
CA TYR A 71 15.58 -22.77 5.89
C TYR A 71 14.74 -21.71 6.61
N HIS A 72 14.59 -21.92 7.93
CA HIS A 72 14.16 -20.89 8.88
C HIS A 72 15.34 -20.40 9.69
N LEU A 73 15.42 -19.08 9.90
CA LEU A 73 16.29 -18.45 10.89
C LEU A 73 15.46 -18.18 12.15
N MET A 74 15.89 -18.69 13.30
CA MET A 74 15.13 -18.57 14.55
C MET A 74 16.02 -18.49 15.78
N GLU A 75 15.49 -17.90 16.86
CA GLU A 75 16.09 -18.03 18.18
C GLU A 75 15.76 -19.40 18.76
N ALA A 76 16.75 -20.10 19.31
CA ALA A 76 16.57 -21.44 19.86
C ALA A 76 17.35 -21.61 21.15
N THR A 77 16.73 -22.25 22.13
CA THR A 77 17.43 -22.78 23.32
C THR A 77 18.19 -24.04 22.97
N ALA A 78 19.06 -24.50 23.86
CA ALA A 78 19.75 -25.79 23.71
C ALA A 78 18.73 -26.95 23.58
N GLU A 79 17.64 -26.90 24.32
CA GLU A 79 16.55 -27.89 24.25
C GLU A 79 15.83 -27.87 22.90
N ASP A 80 15.58 -26.67 22.33
CA ASP A 80 14.97 -26.54 21.01
C ASP A 80 15.86 -27.10 19.92
N ILE A 81 17.17 -26.87 20.00
CA ILE A 81 18.16 -27.44 19.07
C ILE A 81 18.14 -28.95 19.14
N ASP A 82 18.10 -29.51 20.34
CA ASP A 82 18.02 -30.96 20.55
C ASP A 82 16.72 -31.55 19.96
N ARG A 83 15.59 -30.91 20.18
CA ARG A 83 14.26 -31.29 19.62
C ARG A 83 14.25 -31.25 18.09
N LEU A 84 14.76 -30.19 17.49
CA LEU A 84 14.83 -30.00 16.03
C LEU A 84 15.77 -31.08 15.42
N THR A 85 16.91 -31.31 16.03
CA THR A 85 17.88 -32.30 15.58
C THR A 85 17.32 -33.74 15.74
N ALA A 86 16.63 -34.04 16.84
CA ALA A 86 15.96 -35.32 17.04
C ALA A 86 14.80 -35.55 16.04
N ALA A 87 14.16 -34.48 15.55
CA ALA A 87 13.20 -34.56 14.45
C ALA A 87 13.85 -34.77 13.06
N GLY A 88 15.16 -34.88 12.98
CA GLY A 88 15.91 -35.13 11.73
C GLY A 88 16.19 -33.87 10.91
N LEU A 89 16.05 -32.70 11.48
CA LEU A 89 16.34 -31.44 10.81
C LEU A 89 17.81 -31.07 10.97
N GLN A 90 18.37 -30.43 9.94
CA GLN A 90 19.72 -29.88 10.01
C GLN A 90 19.67 -28.52 10.68
N VAL A 91 20.36 -28.35 11.80
CA VAL A 91 20.43 -27.11 12.56
C VAL A 91 21.85 -26.56 12.55
N GLU A 92 22.01 -25.31 12.11
CA GLU A 92 23.29 -24.61 12.06
C GLU A 92 23.24 -23.40 12.98
N VAL A 93 24.12 -23.30 13.98
CA VAL A 93 24.27 -22.13 14.84
C VAL A 93 24.95 -21.00 14.06
N VAL A 94 24.26 -19.87 13.93
CA VAL A 94 24.76 -18.69 13.21
C VAL A 94 25.60 -17.84 14.16
N LYS A 95 26.90 -18.11 14.20
CA LYS A 95 27.86 -17.51 15.16
C LYS A 95 28.03 -16.00 15.00
N ASP A 96 27.85 -15.51 13.77
CA ASP A 96 28.02 -14.08 13.42
C ASP A 96 26.69 -13.36 13.21
N TRP A 97 25.57 -13.97 13.64
CA TRP A 97 24.29 -13.32 13.53
C TRP A 97 24.22 -12.18 14.54
N VAL A 98 24.17 -10.98 14.01
CA VAL A 98 23.86 -9.78 14.77
C VAL A 98 22.37 -9.56 14.57
N ALA A 99 21.60 -9.38 15.64
CA ALA A 99 20.15 -9.13 15.65
C ALA A 99 19.72 -7.86 14.85
N ARG A 100 20.68 -7.26 14.18
CA ARG A 100 20.51 -6.14 13.25
C ARG A 100 21.29 -6.50 11.99
N PRO A 101 20.76 -6.22 10.76
CA PRO A 101 21.67 -6.09 9.63
C PRO A 101 22.79 -5.16 10.12
N ARG A 102 24.05 -5.46 9.73
CA ARG A 102 25.17 -4.52 9.98
C ARG A 102 24.74 -3.21 9.36
N LEU A 103 24.09 -2.40 10.17
CA LEU A 103 23.84 -1.00 9.88
C LEU A 103 25.21 -0.45 9.52
N ASP A 104 25.34 0.09 8.32
CA ASP A 104 26.36 1.07 8.10
C ASP A 104 26.07 2.18 9.14
N LEU A 105 26.73 2.08 10.29
CA LEU A 105 26.48 2.96 11.43
C LEU A 105 26.61 4.41 11.02
N LEU A 106 27.45 4.72 10.01
CA LEU A 106 27.62 6.06 9.46
C LEU A 106 26.40 6.44 8.61
N ALA A 107 25.82 5.51 7.84
CA ALA A 107 24.60 5.75 7.07
C ALA A 107 23.39 5.90 8.01
N ALA A 108 23.27 5.07 9.04
CA ALA A 108 22.21 5.18 10.04
C ALA A 108 22.30 6.47 10.87
N LEU A 109 23.51 6.93 11.21
CA LEU A 109 23.74 8.21 11.90
C LEU A 109 23.48 9.44 10.99
N ALA A 110 23.53 9.26 9.66
CA ALA A 110 23.20 10.29 8.69
C ALA A 110 21.71 10.28 8.29
N GLN A 111 20.97 9.22 8.64
CA GLN A 111 19.54 9.10 8.36
C GLN A 111 18.75 10.10 9.23
N THR A 112 17.91 10.91 8.59
CA THR A 112 17.13 11.97 9.26
C THR A 112 15.64 11.62 9.39
N THR A 113 15.17 10.57 8.71
CA THR A 113 13.76 10.13 8.68
C THR A 113 13.68 8.61 8.68
N GLY A 114 12.55 8.08 9.15
CA GLY A 114 12.28 6.66 9.18
C GLY A 114 12.96 5.90 10.32
N ILE A 115 12.64 4.62 10.44
CA ILE A 115 13.24 3.73 11.44
C ILE A 115 14.73 3.56 11.13
N PRO A 116 15.63 3.67 12.13
CA PRO A 116 17.07 3.57 11.92
C PRO A 116 17.48 2.29 11.16
N GLY A 117 18.12 2.44 10.00
CA GLY A 117 18.48 1.37 9.08
C GLY A 117 17.39 0.92 8.11
N TYR A 118 16.20 1.46 8.23
CA TYR A 118 15.05 1.17 7.41
C TYR A 118 14.33 2.46 6.99
N PRO A 119 14.95 3.31 6.14
CA PRO A 119 14.46 4.65 5.83
C PRO A 119 13.12 4.69 5.10
N CYS A 120 12.66 3.56 4.56
CA CYS A 120 11.36 3.44 3.92
C CYS A 120 10.20 3.25 4.90
N TYR A 121 10.46 2.97 6.16
CA TYR A 121 9.43 2.78 7.17
C TYR A 121 9.39 3.95 8.13
N ARG A 122 8.25 4.60 8.19
CA ARG A 122 7.99 5.71 9.11
C ARG A 122 7.99 5.23 10.57
N THR A 123 8.49 6.05 11.48
CA THR A 123 8.25 5.90 12.92
C THR A 123 6.77 6.14 13.24
N VAL A 124 6.35 5.85 14.48
CA VAL A 124 4.98 6.14 14.93
C VAL A 124 4.66 7.62 14.73
N GLU A 125 5.57 8.51 15.15
CA GLU A 125 5.37 9.95 15.04
C GLU A 125 5.32 10.44 13.59
N GLU A 126 6.15 9.90 12.72
CA GLU A 126 6.15 10.23 11.29
C GLU A 126 4.89 9.72 10.60
N THR A 127 4.38 8.52 10.98
CA THR A 127 3.11 7.98 10.51
C THR A 127 1.96 8.90 10.90
N PHE A 128 1.89 9.32 12.17
CA PHE A 128 0.85 10.22 12.66
C PHE A 128 0.95 11.62 12.03
N ALA A 129 2.17 12.11 11.83
CA ALA A 129 2.39 13.39 11.14
C ALA A 129 1.93 13.31 9.67
N THR A 130 2.15 12.19 8.99
CA THR A 130 1.66 11.95 7.62
C THR A 130 0.13 11.93 7.58
N ALA A 131 -0.52 11.20 8.49
CA ALA A 131 -1.99 11.19 8.58
C ALA A 131 -2.56 12.60 8.84
N GLN A 132 -1.95 13.36 9.74
CA GLN A 132 -2.36 14.74 10.00
C GLN A 132 -2.13 15.65 8.78
N ALA A 133 -1.05 15.46 8.02
CA ALA A 133 -0.81 16.20 6.78
C ALA A 133 -1.89 15.88 5.73
N ILE A 134 -2.23 14.60 5.54
CA ILE A 134 -3.34 14.19 4.66
C ILE A 134 -4.63 14.91 5.02
N VAL A 135 -4.98 14.98 6.30
CA VAL A 135 -6.21 15.67 6.75
C VAL A 135 -6.13 17.18 6.52
N ASN A 136 -4.97 17.79 6.72
CA ASN A 136 -4.79 19.22 6.49
C ASN A 136 -4.88 19.58 4.99
N ASP A 137 -4.33 18.73 4.13
CA ASP A 137 -4.28 18.96 2.68
C ASP A 137 -5.59 18.55 1.99
N HIS A 138 -6.35 17.60 2.57
CA HIS A 138 -7.59 17.03 2.02
C HIS A 138 -8.76 17.06 3.03
N PRO A 139 -9.12 18.21 3.62
CA PRO A 139 -10.13 18.28 4.71
C PRO A 139 -11.53 17.84 4.30
N ASP A 140 -11.85 17.86 2.99
CA ASP A 140 -13.15 17.47 2.47
C ASP A 140 -13.34 15.96 2.39
N ILE A 141 -12.22 15.20 2.31
CA ILE A 141 -12.22 13.75 2.13
C ILE A 141 -11.47 12.96 3.20
N ALA A 142 -10.84 13.63 4.17
CA ALA A 142 -10.05 12.98 5.21
C ALA A 142 -10.38 13.50 6.61
N ALA A 143 -10.36 12.60 7.60
CA ALA A 143 -10.48 12.94 9.02
C ALA A 143 -9.57 12.03 9.87
N TRP A 144 -8.91 12.59 10.88
CA TRP A 144 -8.07 11.88 11.86
C TRP A 144 -8.83 11.77 13.17
N ILE A 145 -9.18 10.56 13.59
CA ILE A 145 -10.18 10.29 14.64
C ILE A 145 -9.51 9.54 15.77
N ASP A 146 -9.59 10.07 16.98
CA ASP A 146 -9.23 9.39 18.23
C ASP A 146 -10.32 8.37 18.58
N VAL A 147 -9.93 7.09 18.78
CA VAL A 147 -10.81 5.98 19.08
C VAL A 147 -10.45 5.27 20.39
N GLY A 148 -9.44 5.74 21.12
CA GLY A 148 -9.01 5.17 22.38
C GLY A 148 -7.57 5.49 22.76
N ASP A 149 -7.05 4.77 23.72
CA ASP A 149 -5.70 4.94 24.26
C ASP A 149 -4.89 3.64 24.10
N SER A 150 -3.58 3.75 23.82
CA SER A 150 -2.62 2.66 23.99
C SER A 150 -2.44 2.34 25.47
N TRP A 151 -1.87 1.17 25.79
CA TRP A 151 -1.72 0.77 27.19
C TRP A 151 -0.91 1.77 28.04
N GLU A 152 0.21 2.28 27.53
CA GLU A 152 1.04 3.25 28.26
C GLU A 152 0.28 4.55 28.55
N LYS A 153 -0.54 5.01 27.61
CA LYS A 153 -1.39 6.18 27.81
C LYS A 153 -2.52 5.91 28.80
N PHE A 154 -3.22 4.79 28.68
CA PHE A 154 -4.24 4.35 29.62
C PHE A 154 -3.67 4.25 31.05
N ALA A 155 -2.48 3.69 31.20
CA ALA A 155 -1.78 3.59 32.48
C ALA A 155 -1.15 4.91 32.96
N SER A 156 -1.19 5.98 32.19
CA SER A 156 -0.59 7.29 32.46
C SER A 156 0.93 7.25 32.66
N VAL A 157 1.62 6.40 31.90
CA VAL A 157 3.08 6.25 31.95
C VAL A 157 3.78 6.73 30.67
N GLY A 158 3.03 7.17 29.67
CA GLY A 158 3.47 7.59 28.35
C GLY A 158 2.40 7.33 27.30
N GLY A 159 2.79 6.81 26.14
CA GLY A 159 1.92 6.24 25.15
C GLY A 159 1.25 7.20 24.18
N TYR A 160 0.32 6.68 23.41
CA TYR A 160 -0.30 7.34 22.26
C TYR A 160 -1.82 7.21 22.28
N ASP A 161 -2.50 8.14 21.59
CA ASP A 161 -3.88 7.96 21.17
C ASP A 161 -3.97 6.82 20.13
N MET A 162 -5.01 6.01 20.20
CA MET A 162 -5.37 5.04 19.16
C MET A 162 -6.15 5.80 18.10
N MET A 163 -5.58 5.90 16.91
CA MET A 163 -6.06 6.81 15.88
C MET A 163 -6.48 6.08 14.61
N VAL A 164 -7.56 6.54 13.99
CA VAL A 164 -8.06 6.06 12.70
C VAL A 164 -8.09 7.21 11.69
N LEU A 165 -7.48 7.00 10.54
CA LEU A 165 -7.63 7.85 9.36
C LEU A 165 -8.86 7.40 8.58
N ARG A 166 -9.90 8.23 8.54
CA ARG A 166 -11.08 8.01 7.71
C ARG A 166 -10.94 8.78 6.42
N LEU A 167 -11.12 8.09 5.29
CA LEU A 167 -11.12 8.67 3.95
C LEU A 167 -12.49 8.45 3.29
N THR A 168 -13.16 9.53 2.91
CA THR A 168 -14.43 9.55 2.18
C THR A 168 -14.82 10.98 1.84
N ASN A 169 -15.43 11.22 0.69
CA ASN A 169 -16.05 12.51 0.37
C ASN A 169 -17.28 12.73 1.26
N SER A 170 -17.15 13.59 2.27
CA SER A 170 -18.20 13.87 3.25
C SER A 170 -19.35 14.71 2.69
N ALA A 171 -19.19 15.33 1.51
CA ALA A 171 -20.24 16.08 0.83
C ALA A 171 -21.29 15.15 0.18
N ILE A 172 -20.93 13.89 -0.11
CA ILE A 172 -21.85 12.89 -0.65
C ILE A 172 -22.43 12.08 0.52
N PRO A 173 -23.76 12.14 0.76
CA PRO A 173 -24.37 11.48 1.90
C PRO A 173 -24.38 9.96 1.79
N GLY A 174 -24.38 9.28 2.96
CA GLY A 174 -24.49 7.83 3.08
C GLY A 174 -25.92 7.28 3.09
N PRO A 175 -26.09 5.99 3.43
CA PRO A 175 -25.04 5.14 4.00
C PRO A 175 -24.02 4.65 2.97
N LYS A 176 -22.75 4.65 3.35
CA LYS A 176 -21.65 4.14 2.54
C LYS A 176 -21.12 2.84 3.15
N PRO A 177 -20.83 1.79 2.34
CA PRO A 177 -20.14 0.60 2.83
C PRO A 177 -18.71 0.94 3.25
N LYS A 178 -18.15 0.15 4.17
CA LYS A 178 -16.91 0.50 4.85
C LYS A 178 -15.86 -0.58 4.67
N LEU A 179 -14.63 -0.13 4.34
CA LEU A 179 -13.41 -0.92 4.42
C LEU A 179 -12.67 -0.51 5.69
N PHE A 180 -12.28 -1.45 6.53
CA PHE A 180 -11.43 -1.20 7.69
C PHE A 180 -10.13 -1.99 7.59
N LEU A 181 -9.00 -1.28 7.66
CA LEU A 181 -7.65 -1.87 7.67
C LEU A 181 -6.95 -1.57 8.97
N THR A 182 -6.25 -2.57 9.51
CA THR A 182 -5.33 -2.41 10.64
C THR A 182 -3.90 -2.76 10.22
N GLY A 183 -2.93 -2.00 10.73
CA GLY A 183 -1.51 -2.25 10.55
C GLY A 183 -0.74 -2.15 11.86
N ALA A 184 0.44 -2.79 11.94
CA ALA A 184 1.31 -2.79 13.11
C ALA A 184 0.66 -3.32 14.40
N MET A 185 -0.25 -4.28 14.32
CA MET A 185 -0.77 -4.98 15.50
C MET A 185 0.37 -5.72 16.21
N HIS A 186 1.26 -6.35 15.45
CA HIS A 186 2.52 -6.83 15.99
C HIS A 186 3.64 -5.85 15.66
N ALA A 187 4.27 -5.33 16.67
CA ALA A 187 5.14 -4.17 16.59
C ALA A 187 6.38 -4.35 15.70
N ARG A 188 6.96 -5.57 15.63
CA ARG A 188 8.14 -5.92 14.82
C ARG A 188 7.89 -6.01 13.31
N GLU A 189 6.65 -5.98 12.88
CA GLU A 189 6.24 -6.17 11.50
C GLU A 189 6.27 -4.83 10.76
N TYR A 190 7.48 -4.38 10.36
CA TYR A 190 7.71 -3.01 9.88
C TYR A 190 6.90 -2.63 8.64
N ALA A 191 6.70 -3.59 7.72
CA ALA A 191 6.04 -3.34 6.44
C ALA A 191 4.55 -2.96 6.56
N THR A 192 3.89 -3.38 7.65
CA THR A 192 2.42 -3.35 7.74
C THR A 192 1.86 -1.95 7.88
N ALA A 193 2.35 -1.16 8.84
CA ALA A 193 1.94 0.24 9.01
C ALA A 193 2.25 1.08 7.77
N GLU A 194 3.43 0.88 7.17
CA GLU A 194 3.84 1.63 6.00
C GLU A 194 2.96 1.29 4.79
N LEU A 195 2.62 0.00 4.56
CA LEU A 195 1.73 -0.41 3.48
C LEU A 195 0.35 0.24 3.59
N VAL A 196 -0.24 0.23 4.79
CA VAL A 196 -1.55 0.86 5.04
C VAL A 196 -1.47 2.38 4.84
N THR A 197 -0.36 3.00 5.24
CA THR A 197 -0.13 4.44 5.01
C THR A 197 0.01 4.76 3.51
N ARG A 198 0.76 3.94 2.75
CA ARG A 198 0.89 4.09 1.29
C ARG A 198 -0.44 3.92 0.56
N PHE A 199 -1.32 3.07 1.07
CA PHE A 199 -2.66 2.93 0.52
C PHE A 199 -3.51 4.19 0.76
N ALA A 200 -3.40 4.81 1.94
CA ALA A 200 -4.02 6.11 2.20
C ALA A 200 -3.54 7.18 1.22
N GLU A 201 -2.21 7.32 1.06
CA GLU A 201 -1.59 8.25 0.12
C GLU A 201 -2.09 8.00 -1.31
N TYR A 202 -2.11 6.74 -1.78
CA TYR A 202 -2.63 6.37 -3.10
C TYR A 202 -4.05 6.88 -3.34
N LEU A 203 -4.94 6.69 -2.36
CA LEU A 203 -6.35 7.10 -2.49
C LEU A 203 -6.51 8.62 -2.54
N VAL A 204 -5.82 9.36 -1.66
CA VAL A 204 -5.96 10.81 -1.60
C VAL A 204 -5.27 11.52 -2.76
N ASP A 205 -4.09 11.06 -3.19
CA ASP A 205 -3.36 11.59 -4.35
C ASP A 205 -4.11 11.30 -5.66
N GLY A 206 -4.79 10.14 -5.73
CA GLY A 206 -5.63 9.74 -6.86
C GLY A 206 -6.98 10.47 -6.92
N TYR A 207 -7.48 11.00 -5.81
CA TYR A 207 -8.81 11.63 -5.79
C TYR A 207 -8.92 12.79 -6.79
N GLY A 208 -9.92 12.73 -7.65
CA GLY A 208 -10.13 13.68 -8.73
C GLY A 208 -9.28 13.47 -9.99
N THR A 209 -8.27 12.57 -9.96
CA THR A 209 -7.37 12.28 -11.08
C THR A 209 -7.39 10.82 -11.53
N ASP A 210 -7.46 9.90 -10.58
CA ASP A 210 -7.71 8.48 -10.80
C ASP A 210 -9.21 8.22 -10.64
N PRO A 211 -9.90 7.65 -11.65
CA PRO A 211 -11.34 7.44 -11.59
C PRO A 211 -11.74 6.42 -10.51
N ASP A 212 -10.95 5.36 -10.28
CA ASP A 212 -11.25 4.36 -9.26
C ASP A 212 -11.07 4.92 -7.85
N ALA A 213 -9.98 5.62 -7.55
CA ALA A 213 -9.79 6.31 -6.27
C ALA A 213 -10.90 7.32 -6.01
N THR A 214 -11.34 8.03 -7.05
CA THR A 214 -12.39 9.04 -6.95
C THR A 214 -13.72 8.43 -6.57
N TRP A 215 -14.22 7.44 -7.33
CA TRP A 215 -15.54 6.90 -7.05
C TRP A 215 -15.56 6.08 -5.75
N ILE A 216 -14.45 5.45 -5.37
CA ILE A 216 -14.33 4.76 -4.09
C ILE A 216 -14.57 5.75 -2.95
N LEU A 217 -13.87 6.89 -2.91
CA LEU A 217 -14.04 7.86 -1.85
C LEU A 217 -15.38 8.63 -1.93
N ASP A 218 -15.98 8.75 -3.11
CA ASP A 218 -17.31 9.32 -3.28
C ASP A 218 -18.41 8.41 -2.71
N HIS A 219 -18.28 7.09 -2.83
CA HIS A 219 -19.36 6.15 -2.53
C HIS A 219 -19.07 5.17 -1.41
N HIS A 220 -17.84 5.09 -0.90
CA HIS A 220 -17.41 4.22 0.19
C HIS A 220 -16.69 5.00 1.27
N GLU A 221 -16.51 4.40 2.44
CA GLU A 221 -15.65 4.90 3.50
C GLU A 221 -14.48 3.93 3.72
N VAL A 222 -13.26 4.47 3.75
CA VAL A 222 -12.05 3.71 4.04
C VAL A 222 -11.52 4.18 5.39
N HIS A 223 -11.45 3.26 6.35
CA HIS A 223 -10.96 3.49 7.70
C HIS A 223 -9.62 2.76 7.88
N LEU A 224 -8.60 3.47 8.34
CA LEU A 224 -7.23 2.98 8.41
C LEU A 224 -6.66 3.22 9.80
N MET A 225 -6.48 2.17 10.60
CA MET A 225 -5.73 2.24 11.85
C MET A 225 -4.26 1.93 11.53
N LEU A 226 -3.48 2.97 11.28
CA LEU A 226 -2.11 2.87 10.76
C LEU A 226 -1.13 2.23 11.75
N GLN A 227 -1.38 2.40 13.05
CA GLN A 227 -0.54 1.92 14.15
C GLN A 227 -1.46 1.35 15.25
N THR A 228 -1.75 0.04 15.17
CA THR A 228 -2.62 -0.63 16.17
C THR A 228 -1.92 -0.87 17.50
N ASN A 229 -0.59 -0.93 17.50
CA ASN A 229 0.25 -1.10 18.68
C ASN A 229 1.39 -0.08 18.72
N PRO A 230 1.07 1.22 18.91
CA PRO A 230 2.08 2.27 18.84
C PRO A 230 3.15 2.16 19.93
N ASP A 231 2.80 1.78 21.15
CA ASP A 231 3.75 1.60 22.26
C ASP A 231 4.76 0.48 21.97
N GLY A 232 4.26 -0.68 21.53
CA GLY A 232 5.11 -1.80 21.11
C GLY A 232 5.98 -1.42 19.91
N ARG A 233 5.43 -0.66 18.94
CA ARG A 233 6.18 -0.18 17.78
C ARG A 233 7.38 0.66 18.19
N LYS A 234 7.27 1.50 19.21
CA LYS A 234 8.42 2.26 19.73
C LYS A 234 9.53 1.35 20.28
N GLN A 235 9.18 0.21 20.89
CA GLN A 235 10.17 -0.77 21.30
C GLN A 235 10.84 -1.40 20.06
N ALA A 236 10.06 -1.77 19.05
CA ALA A 236 10.58 -2.36 17.81
C ALA A 236 11.48 -1.40 17.02
N GLU A 237 11.18 -0.10 16.98
CA GLU A 237 12.01 0.94 16.35
C GLU A 237 13.44 1.02 16.91
N THR A 238 13.65 0.56 18.13
CA THR A 238 15.00 0.42 18.72
C THR A 238 15.77 -0.80 18.21
N GLY A 239 15.14 -1.62 17.36
CA GLY A 239 15.69 -2.86 16.79
C GLY A 239 15.40 -4.10 17.63
N LEU A 240 14.48 -4.02 18.62
CA LEU A 240 14.01 -5.19 19.35
C LEU A 240 12.99 -5.97 18.50
N SER A 241 13.02 -7.30 18.57
CA SER A 241 11.98 -8.16 17.97
C SER A 241 10.71 -8.16 18.82
N TRP A 242 10.16 -6.96 19.05
CA TRP A 242 9.01 -6.75 19.91
C TRP A 242 7.71 -7.07 19.18
N ARG A 243 6.87 -7.96 19.75
CA ARG A 243 5.59 -8.38 19.15
C ARG A 243 4.38 -7.79 19.86
N LYS A 244 4.30 -7.98 21.18
CA LYS A 244 3.16 -7.70 22.06
C LYS A 244 2.97 -6.20 22.27
N ASN A 245 1.90 -5.79 22.98
CA ASN A 245 1.84 -4.45 23.54
C ASN A 245 2.86 -4.29 24.69
N THR A 246 2.85 -3.16 25.41
CA THR A 246 3.86 -2.88 26.43
C THR A 246 3.34 -3.02 27.87
N ASN A 247 2.19 -3.68 28.07
CA ASN A 247 1.55 -3.80 29.38
C ASN A 247 2.52 -4.38 30.43
N GLN A 248 2.84 -3.57 31.43
CA GLN A 248 3.82 -3.86 32.47
C GLN A 248 3.29 -4.80 33.57
N ASN A 249 2.02 -5.15 33.53
CA ASN A 249 1.41 -6.03 34.53
C ASN A 249 1.75 -7.51 34.29
N TYR A 250 2.25 -7.86 33.10
CA TYR A 250 2.53 -9.24 32.68
C TYR A 250 4.02 -9.46 32.46
N CYS A 251 4.53 -10.63 32.84
CA CYS A 251 5.94 -11.03 32.68
C CYS A 251 6.96 -10.07 33.33
N GLY A 252 6.53 -9.16 34.18
CA GLY A 252 7.37 -8.16 34.86
C GLY A 252 7.59 -6.88 34.05
N PRO A 253 7.65 -5.72 34.76
CA PRO A 253 7.54 -4.40 34.13
C PRO A 253 8.73 -3.99 33.26
N THR A 254 9.87 -4.66 33.40
CA THR A 254 11.10 -4.37 32.63
C THR A 254 11.48 -5.47 31.65
N SER A 255 10.69 -6.55 31.57
CA SER A 255 10.92 -7.65 30.64
C SER A 255 10.70 -7.19 29.19
N ASN A 256 11.52 -7.69 28.26
CA ASN A 256 11.26 -7.53 26.83
C ASN A 256 10.15 -8.47 26.32
N ASP A 257 9.69 -9.41 27.17
CA ASP A 257 8.58 -10.34 26.88
C ASP A 257 7.27 -9.90 27.55
N ARG A 258 7.23 -8.69 28.14
CA ARG A 258 6.01 -8.15 28.79
C ARG A 258 4.91 -7.86 27.76
N GLY A 259 3.69 -7.72 28.26
CA GLY A 259 2.50 -7.38 27.49
C GLY A 259 1.69 -8.60 27.06
N ALA A 260 0.60 -8.35 26.34
CA ALA A 260 -0.23 -9.37 25.70
C ALA A 260 -0.12 -9.30 24.19
N ASP A 261 -0.31 -10.42 23.51
CA ASP A 261 -0.47 -10.51 22.07
C ASP A 261 -1.86 -9.99 21.71
N LEU A 262 -1.91 -8.80 21.10
CA LEU A 262 -3.20 -8.17 20.76
C LEU A 262 -4.03 -9.05 19.82
N ASN A 263 -3.37 -9.79 18.89
CA ASN A 263 -4.04 -10.72 17.98
C ASN A 263 -4.27 -12.12 18.60
N ARG A 264 -4.42 -12.19 19.93
CA ARG A 264 -4.88 -13.33 20.73
C ARG A 264 -5.84 -12.86 21.82
N ASN A 265 -6.16 -11.57 21.86
CA ASN A 265 -6.91 -10.94 22.95
C ASN A 265 -8.34 -10.56 22.57
N PHE A 266 -8.77 -10.77 21.30
CA PHE A 266 -10.14 -10.50 20.84
C PHE A 266 -11.16 -11.44 21.49
N THR A 267 -12.41 -10.98 21.62
CA THR A 267 -13.45 -11.67 22.39
C THR A 267 -13.96 -12.95 21.75
N PHE A 268 -14.02 -13.00 20.39
CA PHE A 268 -14.52 -14.17 19.67
C PHE A 268 -13.56 -15.35 19.82
N GLU A 269 -14.09 -16.50 20.30
CA GLU A 269 -13.34 -17.76 20.51
C GLU A 269 -12.01 -17.57 21.27
N TRP A 270 -11.99 -16.63 22.23
CA TRP A 270 -10.81 -16.35 23.04
C TRP A 270 -10.40 -17.57 23.89
N ASN A 271 -9.13 -17.95 23.81
CA ASN A 271 -8.53 -19.08 24.57
C ASN A 271 -9.33 -20.40 24.46
N CYS A 272 -9.99 -20.63 23.32
CA CYS A 272 -10.84 -21.81 23.15
C CYS A 272 -10.03 -23.08 22.84
N CYS A 273 -9.00 -22.95 22.01
CA CYS A 273 -8.65 -24.06 21.12
C CYS A 273 -7.14 -24.32 21.04
N GLY A 274 -6.34 -23.71 21.92
CA GLY A 274 -4.90 -23.89 22.04
C GLY A 274 -4.09 -23.13 20.99
N GLY A 275 -4.68 -22.11 20.38
CA GLY A 275 -4.03 -21.18 19.45
C GLY A 275 -3.27 -20.04 20.11
N SER A 276 -3.35 -19.93 21.44
CA SER A 276 -2.73 -18.92 22.30
C SER A 276 -2.07 -19.52 23.54
N SER A 277 -1.50 -18.71 24.42
CA SER A 277 -0.76 -19.15 25.62
C SER A 277 -1.27 -18.48 26.88
N ASP A 278 -1.39 -19.27 27.97
CA ASP A 278 -1.63 -18.77 29.34
C ASP A 278 -0.35 -18.21 30.01
N ASP A 279 0.84 -18.42 29.44
CA ASP A 279 2.11 -17.94 30.01
C ASP A 279 2.33 -16.47 29.62
N GLU A 280 2.35 -15.59 30.63
CA GLU A 280 2.52 -14.13 30.47
C GLU A 280 3.81 -13.74 29.72
N CYS A 281 4.85 -14.57 29.81
CA CYS A 281 6.13 -14.33 29.15
C CYS A 281 6.18 -14.89 27.73
N TYR A 282 5.17 -15.63 27.31
CA TYR A 282 5.14 -16.20 25.98
C TYR A 282 4.67 -15.18 24.93
N ALA A 283 5.18 -15.29 23.71
CA ALA A 283 4.91 -14.31 22.63
C ALA A 283 3.45 -14.29 22.17
N THR A 284 2.67 -15.36 22.43
CA THR A 284 1.24 -15.47 22.10
C THR A 284 0.35 -15.43 23.33
N TYR A 285 0.78 -14.78 24.40
CA TYR A 285 -0.02 -14.59 25.61
C TYR A 285 -1.30 -13.80 25.31
N HIS A 286 -2.45 -14.42 25.58
CA HIS A 286 -3.78 -13.89 25.23
C HIS A 286 -4.35 -12.85 26.22
N GLY A 287 -3.59 -12.46 27.26
CA GLY A 287 -4.12 -11.63 28.35
C GLY A 287 -4.92 -12.44 29.39
N PRO A 288 -5.31 -11.83 30.52
CA PRO A 288 -6.01 -12.53 31.61
C PRO A 288 -7.50 -12.77 31.35
N TYR A 289 -8.11 -12.09 30.40
CA TYR A 289 -9.50 -12.23 29.96
C TYR A 289 -9.65 -11.61 28.55
N PRO A 290 -10.72 -11.96 27.82
CA PRO A 290 -10.95 -11.43 26.47
C PRO A 290 -11.05 -9.91 26.50
N ALA A 291 -10.45 -9.26 25.50
CA ALA A 291 -10.34 -7.80 25.37
C ALA A 291 -9.79 -7.13 26.66
N SER A 292 -8.78 -7.74 27.29
CA SER A 292 -8.13 -7.16 28.47
C SER A 292 -7.31 -5.92 28.15
N GLU A 293 -6.85 -5.79 26.91
CA GLU A 293 -5.95 -4.72 26.47
C GLU A 293 -6.74 -3.56 25.85
N PRO A 294 -6.39 -2.30 26.19
CA PRO A 294 -7.10 -1.14 25.69
C PRO A 294 -7.01 -1.00 24.17
N GLU A 295 -5.91 -1.42 23.55
CA GLU A 295 -5.76 -1.44 22.11
C GLU A 295 -6.77 -2.39 21.44
N THR A 296 -6.97 -3.60 22.00
CA THR A 296 -7.98 -4.55 21.52
C THR A 296 -9.39 -3.97 21.67
N GLN A 297 -9.68 -3.36 22.82
CA GLN A 297 -10.98 -2.71 23.05
C GLN A 297 -11.25 -1.60 22.02
N ALA A 298 -10.24 -0.81 21.66
CA ALA A 298 -10.36 0.25 20.67
C ALA A 298 -10.68 -0.32 19.27
N VAL A 299 -10.04 -1.43 18.89
CA VAL A 299 -10.30 -2.09 17.58
C VAL A 299 -11.70 -2.69 17.55
N GLU A 300 -12.12 -3.43 18.58
CA GLU A 300 -13.48 -4.02 18.68
C GLU A 300 -14.57 -2.95 18.68
N ALA A 301 -14.37 -1.86 19.43
CA ALA A 301 -15.30 -0.74 19.46
C ALA A 301 -15.40 -0.06 18.09
N GLN A 302 -14.28 0.08 17.39
CA GLN A 302 -14.25 0.61 16.03
C GLN A 302 -14.99 -0.31 15.06
N MET A 303 -14.75 -1.63 15.09
CA MET A 303 -15.47 -2.61 14.26
C MET A 303 -16.98 -2.54 14.50
N SER A 304 -17.42 -2.59 15.76
CA SER A 304 -18.85 -2.53 16.13
C SER A 304 -19.49 -1.19 15.78
N GLY A 305 -18.72 -0.10 15.76
CA GLY A 305 -19.18 1.23 15.32
C GLY A 305 -19.30 1.36 13.81
N LEU A 306 -18.51 0.62 13.06
CA LEU A 306 -18.48 0.68 11.60
C LEU A 306 -19.45 -0.29 10.95
N PHE A 307 -19.55 -1.50 11.48
CA PHE A 307 -20.26 -2.59 10.84
C PHE A 307 -21.50 -2.98 11.66
N PRO A 308 -22.66 -3.16 11.03
CA PRO A 308 -23.78 -3.80 11.70
C PRO A 308 -23.45 -5.28 11.94
N ASP A 309 -24.06 -5.86 12.98
CA ASP A 309 -24.08 -7.32 13.11
C ASP A 309 -24.99 -7.90 12.02
N GLN A 310 -24.41 -8.74 11.15
CA GLN A 310 -25.03 -9.25 9.92
C GLN A 310 -25.21 -10.78 9.92
N ARG A 311 -24.74 -11.48 10.96
CA ARG A 311 -24.92 -12.94 11.03
C ARG A 311 -25.58 -13.34 12.37
N GLY A 312 -26.13 -14.54 12.40
CA GLY A 312 -26.68 -15.09 13.64
C GLY A 312 -25.59 -15.52 14.63
N PRO A 313 -25.98 -15.80 15.90
CA PRO A 313 -25.04 -16.05 16.98
C PRO A 313 -24.39 -17.44 16.93
N GLU A 314 -24.89 -18.37 16.12
CA GLU A 314 -24.36 -19.73 16.07
C GLU A 314 -23.18 -19.82 15.10
N LEU A 315 -22.19 -20.67 15.39
CA LEU A 315 -21.01 -20.84 14.51
C LEU A 315 -21.36 -21.22 13.08
N ASN A 316 -22.49 -21.92 12.87
CA ASN A 316 -22.96 -22.36 11.56
C ASN A 316 -23.91 -21.36 10.86
N ASP A 317 -24.17 -20.21 11.45
CA ASP A 317 -24.98 -19.17 10.82
C ASP A 317 -24.14 -18.43 9.76
N PRO A 318 -24.53 -18.41 8.49
CA PRO A 318 -23.82 -17.62 7.47
C PRO A 318 -24.15 -16.12 7.62
N ALA A 319 -23.21 -15.28 7.22
CA ALA A 319 -23.56 -13.93 6.84
C ALA A 319 -24.41 -13.98 5.55
N PRO A 320 -25.41 -13.11 5.36
CA PRO A 320 -26.19 -13.06 4.12
C PRO A 320 -25.29 -12.67 2.93
N ASP A 321 -25.66 -13.13 1.73
CA ASP A 321 -24.87 -12.90 0.52
C ASP A 321 -24.69 -11.39 0.22
N ASP A 322 -25.66 -10.56 0.59
CA ASP A 322 -25.63 -9.12 0.45
C ASP A 322 -25.04 -8.37 1.67
N ALA A 323 -24.44 -9.09 2.61
CA ALA A 323 -23.71 -8.45 3.72
C ALA A 323 -22.61 -7.53 3.20
N THR A 324 -22.43 -6.42 3.90
CA THR A 324 -21.54 -5.33 3.49
C THR A 324 -20.37 -5.18 4.46
N GLY A 325 -19.26 -4.68 3.95
CA GLY A 325 -18.06 -4.40 4.74
C GLY A 325 -16.95 -5.43 4.54
N ILE A 326 -15.73 -4.93 4.58
CA ILE A 326 -14.51 -5.77 4.58
C ILE A 326 -13.59 -5.28 5.71
N TYR A 327 -13.02 -6.24 6.43
CA TYR A 327 -11.94 -6.04 7.38
C TYR A 327 -10.67 -6.74 6.90
N ILE A 328 -9.52 -6.05 6.92
CA ILE A 328 -8.23 -6.66 6.63
C ILE A 328 -7.22 -6.26 7.70
N ASP A 329 -6.65 -7.25 8.38
CA ASP A 329 -5.52 -7.08 9.27
C ASP A 329 -4.22 -7.37 8.52
N VAL A 330 -3.35 -6.36 8.43
CA VAL A 330 -2.10 -6.47 7.69
C VAL A 330 -0.98 -6.88 8.63
N HIS A 331 -0.46 -8.07 8.42
CA HIS A 331 0.62 -8.71 9.15
C HIS A 331 1.86 -8.98 8.30
N ALA A 332 2.93 -9.34 8.92
CA ALA A 332 4.12 -9.95 8.33
C ALA A 332 4.55 -11.14 9.22
N TYR A 333 5.05 -12.20 8.63
CA TYR A 333 5.32 -12.41 7.22
C TYR A 333 4.86 -13.80 6.77
N GLY A 334 4.71 -14.01 5.46
CA GLY A 334 4.36 -15.35 4.97
C GLY A 334 3.94 -15.38 3.50
N ARG A 335 3.67 -14.24 2.88
CA ARG A 335 3.06 -14.13 1.55
C ARG A 335 1.75 -14.94 1.48
N LEU A 336 0.83 -14.64 2.43
CA LEU A 336 -0.43 -15.35 2.57
C LEU A 336 -1.60 -14.37 2.53
N VAL A 337 -2.74 -14.84 2.02
CA VAL A 337 -4.07 -14.26 2.21
C VAL A 337 -4.88 -15.30 2.99
N LEU A 338 -5.17 -14.98 4.24
CA LEU A 338 -5.85 -15.87 5.17
C LEU A 338 -7.27 -15.38 5.43
N TRP A 339 -8.21 -16.31 5.56
CA TRP A 339 -9.60 -16.05 6.00
C TRP A 339 -9.99 -16.99 7.13
N PRO A 340 -10.99 -16.64 7.98
CA PRO A 340 -11.50 -17.51 9.04
C PRO A 340 -11.96 -18.89 8.52
N TRP A 341 -11.93 -19.93 9.34
CA TRP A 341 -11.56 -19.94 10.75
C TRP A 341 -10.07 -20.27 10.94
N GLY A 342 -9.46 -19.74 12.01
CA GLY A 342 -8.13 -20.11 12.45
C GLY A 342 -8.13 -21.03 13.66
N PHE A 343 -9.24 -21.12 14.42
CA PHE A 343 -9.36 -21.96 15.61
C PHE A 343 -9.77 -23.41 15.29
N THR A 344 -10.32 -23.69 14.10
CA THR A 344 -10.76 -25.01 13.65
C THR A 344 -10.45 -25.21 12.16
N ASP A 345 -10.26 -26.48 11.74
CA ASP A 345 -10.14 -26.87 10.33
C ASP A 345 -11.50 -27.01 9.63
N ASP A 346 -12.61 -26.95 10.36
CA ASP A 346 -13.93 -26.87 9.77
C ASP A 346 -14.07 -25.58 8.93
N PRO A 347 -14.66 -25.67 7.74
CA PRO A 347 -14.85 -24.48 6.92
C PRO A 347 -15.89 -23.53 7.54
N PRO A 348 -15.72 -22.22 7.44
CA PRO A 348 -16.73 -21.25 7.88
C PRO A 348 -18.00 -21.36 7.02
N PRO A 349 -19.16 -20.91 7.48
CA PRO A 349 -20.41 -20.97 6.72
C PRO A 349 -20.35 -20.32 5.32
N ASN A 350 -19.61 -19.21 5.16
CA ASN A 350 -19.37 -18.53 3.88
C ASN A 350 -18.04 -18.96 3.23
N ALA A 351 -17.59 -20.19 3.42
CA ALA A 351 -16.27 -20.65 2.97
C ALA A 351 -16.00 -20.42 1.48
N THR A 352 -17.00 -20.69 0.62
CA THR A 352 -16.86 -20.52 -0.82
C THR A 352 -16.64 -19.05 -1.19
N GLN A 353 -17.45 -18.15 -0.64
CA GLN A 353 -17.37 -16.72 -0.94
C GLN A 353 -16.06 -16.10 -0.40
N LEU A 354 -15.65 -16.47 0.82
CA LEU A 354 -14.38 -16.04 1.40
C LEU A 354 -13.19 -16.56 0.59
N GLN A 355 -13.25 -17.82 0.12
CA GLN A 355 -12.20 -18.37 -0.73
C GLN A 355 -12.09 -17.64 -2.07
N THR A 356 -13.23 -17.38 -2.73
CA THR A 356 -13.28 -16.66 -4.02
C THR A 356 -12.65 -15.26 -3.87
N LEU A 357 -13.07 -14.47 -2.87
CA LEU A 357 -12.50 -13.15 -2.62
C LEU A 357 -11.01 -13.24 -2.22
N GLY A 358 -10.63 -14.21 -1.38
CA GLY A 358 -9.22 -14.44 -1.02
C GLY A 358 -8.34 -14.76 -2.24
N ARG A 359 -8.86 -15.53 -3.21
CA ARG A 359 -8.18 -15.80 -4.49
C ARG A 359 -8.07 -14.58 -5.39
N LYS A 360 -9.05 -13.66 -5.37
CA LYS A 360 -8.98 -12.37 -6.05
C LYS A 360 -7.87 -11.48 -5.46
N PHE A 361 -7.79 -11.36 -4.14
CA PHE A 361 -6.68 -10.64 -3.49
C PHE A 361 -5.31 -11.24 -3.85
N ALA A 362 -5.23 -12.56 -3.78
CA ALA A 362 -4.02 -13.31 -4.06
C ALA A 362 -3.59 -13.27 -5.54
N TYR A 363 -4.49 -12.96 -6.45
CA TYR A 363 -4.16 -12.69 -7.86
C TYR A 363 -3.25 -11.46 -7.99
N TRP A 364 -3.55 -10.40 -7.23
CA TRP A 364 -2.80 -9.15 -7.30
C TRP A 364 -1.45 -9.21 -6.58
N ASN A 365 -1.43 -9.78 -5.37
CA ASN A 365 -0.23 -9.76 -4.52
C ASN A 365 0.64 -11.02 -4.62
N ASP A 366 0.24 -11.99 -5.44
CA ASP A 366 0.95 -13.27 -5.63
C ASP A 366 1.20 -14.01 -4.30
N HIS A 367 0.26 -13.87 -3.36
CA HIS A 367 0.28 -14.59 -2.10
C HIS A 367 -0.46 -15.92 -2.20
N SER A 368 -0.24 -16.84 -1.26
CA SER A 368 -0.98 -18.10 -1.19
C SER A 368 -2.28 -17.90 -0.42
N PRO A 369 -3.46 -18.05 -1.07
CA PRO A 369 -4.75 -17.92 -0.39
C PRO A 369 -5.11 -19.21 0.32
N LYS A 370 -5.56 -19.15 1.60
CA LYS A 370 -6.02 -20.32 2.36
C LYS A 370 -6.77 -19.95 3.63
N GLN A 371 -7.52 -20.91 4.20
CA GLN A 371 -8.08 -20.77 5.53
C GLN A 371 -6.96 -20.66 6.57
N ALA A 372 -7.14 -19.81 7.58
CA ALA A 372 -6.11 -19.47 8.57
C ALA A 372 -5.63 -20.70 9.36
N PHE A 373 -6.52 -21.62 9.75
CA PHE A 373 -6.16 -22.88 10.42
C PHE A 373 -5.11 -23.69 9.65
N GLY A 374 -5.12 -23.63 8.33
CA GLY A 374 -4.12 -24.31 7.48
C GLY A 374 -2.70 -23.76 7.61
N LEU A 375 -2.51 -22.65 8.32
CA LEU A 375 -1.18 -22.17 8.72
C LEU A 375 -0.79 -22.76 10.08
N TYR A 376 -1.57 -22.53 11.11
CA TYR A 376 -1.51 -23.12 12.47
C TYR A 376 -2.77 -22.66 13.23
N PRO A 377 -3.19 -23.42 14.30
CA PRO A 377 -4.31 -22.99 15.12
C PRO A 377 -4.07 -21.61 15.75
N THR A 378 -5.09 -20.75 15.66
CA THR A 378 -5.14 -19.45 16.33
C THR A 378 -6.47 -19.32 17.05
N ASP A 379 -6.53 -18.48 18.07
CA ASP A 379 -7.77 -18.13 18.75
C ASP A 379 -7.71 -16.67 19.23
N GLY A 380 -8.86 -16.03 19.40
CA GLY A 380 -8.96 -14.64 19.83
C GLY A 380 -8.31 -13.66 18.84
N THR A 381 -8.46 -13.86 17.53
CA THR A 381 -7.88 -12.99 16.50
C THR A 381 -8.87 -11.96 15.98
N SER A 382 -8.35 -10.89 15.37
CA SER A 382 -9.12 -9.75 14.90
C SER A 382 -10.03 -10.09 13.71
N ASP A 383 -9.55 -10.90 12.77
CA ASP A 383 -10.30 -11.33 11.59
C ASP A 383 -11.41 -12.33 11.96
N GLU A 384 -11.16 -13.18 12.94
CA GLU A 384 -12.21 -14.08 13.49
C GLU A 384 -13.28 -13.29 14.23
N HIS A 385 -12.91 -12.26 15.01
CA HIS A 385 -13.88 -11.37 15.64
C HIS A 385 -14.75 -10.64 14.61
N ALA A 386 -14.13 -10.06 13.56
CA ALA A 386 -14.88 -9.34 12.54
C ALA A 386 -15.87 -10.23 11.77
N TYR A 387 -15.48 -11.45 11.39
CA TYR A 387 -16.38 -12.39 10.73
C TYR A 387 -17.32 -13.08 11.72
N GLY A 388 -16.79 -13.57 12.84
CA GLY A 388 -17.51 -14.38 13.82
C GLY A 388 -18.62 -13.63 14.55
N GLU A 389 -18.35 -12.40 15.00
CA GLU A 389 -19.35 -11.57 15.70
C GLU A 389 -20.22 -10.77 14.71
N LEU A 390 -19.66 -10.26 13.62
CA LEU A 390 -20.33 -9.25 12.81
C LEU A 390 -20.70 -9.72 11.40
N GLY A 391 -20.22 -10.87 10.95
CA GLY A 391 -20.46 -11.36 9.59
C GLY A 391 -19.77 -10.55 8.49
N VAL A 392 -18.74 -9.78 8.84
CA VAL A 392 -17.95 -9.00 7.91
C VAL A 392 -16.96 -9.91 7.17
N ALA A 393 -16.79 -9.73 5.86
CA ALA A 393 -15.77 -10.45 5.13
C ALA A 393 -14.37 -10.05 5.64
N ALA A 394 -13.70 -10.97 6.33
CA ALA A 394 -12.49 -10.67 7.08
C ALA A 394 -11.28 -11.46 6.59
N TYR A 395 -10.11 -10.80 6.58
CA TYR A 395 -8.86 -11.38 6.09
C TYR A 395 -7.66 -10.93 6.90
N CYS A 396 -6.66 -11.81 6.97
CA CYS A 396 -5.31 -11.48 7.40
C CYS A 396 -4.38 -11.55 6.17
N PHE A 397 -3.65 -10.46 5.88
CA PHE A 397 -2.61 -10.42 4.86
C PHE A 397 -1.25 -10.55 5.54
N GLU A 398 -0.56 -11.65 5.33
CA GLU A 398 0.82 -11.87 5.80
C GLU A 398 1.79 -11.45 4.69
N VAL A 399 2.21 -10.17 4.70
CA VAL A 399 3.04 -9.60 3.62
C VAL A 399 4.53 -9.87 3.82
N GLY A 400 5.27 -10.01 2.71
CA GLY A 400 6.72 -10.14 2.75
C GLY A 400 7.25 -11.49 3.24
N THR A 401 8.54 -11.50 3.57
CA THR A 401 9.32 -12.70 3.93
C THR A 401 10.08 -12.55 5.25
N SER A 402 10.02 -11.37 5.89
CA SER A 402 10.73 -11.05 7.13
C SER A 402 9.96 -10.00 7.92
N PHE A 403 10.05 -10.02 9.26
CA PHE A 403 9.50 -8.97 10.12
C PHE A 403 10.17 -7.61 9.86
N PHE A 404 11.48 -7.61 9.73
CA PHE A 404 12.31 -6.45 9.42
C PHE A 404 12.63 -6.42 7.93
N GLN A 405 11.59 -6.35 7.10
CA GLN A 405 11.71 -6.44 5.65
C GLN A 405 12.60 -5.33 5.08
N SER A 406 13.48 -5.67 4.13
CA SER A 406 14.33 -4.67 3.48
C SER A 406 13.51 -3.67 2.66
N CYS A 407 13.95 -2.41 2.61
CA CYS A 407 13.29 -1.37 1.83
C CYS A 407 13.20 -1.71 0.34
N SER A 408 14.23 -2.34 -0.22
CA SER A 408 14.22 -2.74 -1.64
C SER A 408 13.13 -3.77 -1.95
N TYR A 409 12.88 -4.72 -1.06
CA TYR A 409 11.79 -5.69 -1.22
C TYR A 409 10.42 -5.04 -0.97
N PHE A 410 10.33 -4.17 0.02
CA PHE A 410 9.10 -3.42 0.30
C PHE A 410 8.64 -2.62 -0.91
N GLU A 411 9.51 -1.76 -1.45
CA GLU A 411 9.19 -0.91 -2.60
C GLU A 411 9.04 -1.70 -3.92
N GLY A 412 9.85 -2.76 -4.11
CA GLY A 412 9.87 -3.53 -5.35
C GLY A 412 8.85 -4.67 -5.45
N SER A 413 8.29 -5.11 -4.31
CA SER A 413 7.40 -6.28 -4.29
C SER A 413 6.16 -6.09 -3.43
N ILE A 414 6.29 -5.61 -2.17
CA ILE A 414 5.13 -5.53 -1.27
C ILE A 414 4.17 -4.43 -1.74
N VAL A 415 4.65 -3.21 -1.96
CA VAL A 415 3.80 -2.09 -2.39
C VAL A 415 3.13 -2.38 -3.75
N PRO A 416 3.88 -2.75 -4.83
CA PRO A 416 3.26 -2.98 -6.14
C PRO A 416 2.23 -4.11 -6.17
N GLY A 417 2.40 -5.15 -5.34
CA GLY A 417 1.46 -6.27 -5.27
C GLY A 417 0.24 -5.97 -4.40
N ASN A 418 0.44 -5.35 -3.24
CA ASN A 418 -0.64 -5.22 -2.27
C ASN A 418 -1.53 -3.97 -2.46
N ILE A 419 -1.03 -2.86 -3.02
CA ILE A 419 -1.89 -1.70 -3.30
C ILE A 419 -3.05 -2.06 -4.24
N PRO A 420 -2.84 -2.79 -5.37
CA PRO A 420 -3.95 -3.25 -6.20
C PRO A 420 -4.92 -4.21 -5.48
N ALA A 421 -4.43 -5.09 -4.60
CA ALA A 421 -5.28 -5.98 -3.81
C ALA A 421 -6.16 -5.19 -2.82
N LEU A 422 -5.61 -4.18 -2.14
CA LEU A 422 -6.35 -3.30 -1.23
C LEU A 422 -7.34 -2.41 -2.00
N LEU A 423 -6.98 -1.96 -3.19
CA LEU A 423 -7.89 -1.22 -4.08
C LEU A 423 -9.07 -2.11 -4.50
N TYR A 424 -8.80 -3.39 -4.83
CA TYR A 424 -9.85 -4.35 -5.13
C TYR A 424 -10.80 -4.55 -3.93
N ALA A 425 -10.27 -4.65 -2.71
CA ALA A 425 -11.09 -4.70 -1.50
C ALA A 425 -12.02 -3.48 -1.39
N ALA A 426 -11.48 -2.27 -1.63
CA ALA A 426 -12.28 -1.05 -1.61
C ALA A 426 -13.37 -1.02 -2.71
N LYS A 427 -13.13 -1.66 -3.87
CA LYS A 427 -14.12 -1.75 -4.95
C LYS A 427 -15.29 -2.67 -4.60
N VAL A 428 -15.04 -3.80 -3.91
CA VAL A 428 -16.05 -4.84 -3.67
C VAL A 428 -16.71 -4.79 -2.29
N VAL A 429 -16.35 -3.82 -1.47
CA VAL A 429 -16.80 -3.69 -0.07
C VAL A 429 -18.31 -3.62 0.12
N ARG A 430 -19.07 -3.31 -0.94
CA ARG A 430 -20.53 -3.23 -0.93
C ARG A 430 -21.20 -4.60 -0.82
N THR A 431 -20.70 -5.57 -1.57
CA THR A 431 -21.21 -6.95 -1.63
C THR A 431 -20.05 -7.95 -1.75
N PRO A 432 -19.18 -8.05 -0.71
CA PRO A 432 -17.95 -8.82 -0.77
C PRO A 432 -18.17 -10.34 -0.94
N TYR A 433 -19.36 -10.84 -0.60
CA TYR A 433 -19.71 -12.24 -0.76
C TYR A 433 -20.30 -12.58 -2.14
N MET A 434 -20.65 -11.57 -2.97
CA MET A 434 -21.25 -11.76 -4.29
C MET A 434 -20.34 -11.29 -5.42
N THR A 435 -19.89 -10.03 -5.36
CA THR A 435 -19.17 -9.37 -6.47
C THR A 435 -17.92 -10.11 -6.93
N PRO A 436 -17.10 -10.71 -6.06
CA PRO A 436 -15.87 -11.40 -6.48
C PRO A 436 -16.10 -12.64 -7.36
N SER A 437 -17.33 -13.19 -7.39
CA SER A 437 -17.68 -14.32 -8.26
C SER A 437 -17.92 -13.92 -9.72
N GLY A 438 -18.01 -12.62 -10.02
CA GLY A 438 -18.17 -12.12 -11.38
C GLY A 438 -16.86 -11.64 -12.01
N PRO A 439 -16.88 -11.39 -13.34
CA PRO A 439 -15.71 -10.97 -14.11
C PRO A 439 -15.33 -9.51 -13.84
N ASP A 440 -14.03 -9.24 -13.75
CA ASP A 440 -13.50 -7.90 -13.54
C ASP A 440 -13.50 -7.09 -14.84
N ALA A 441 -13.88 -5.81 -14.79
CA ALA A 441 -13.68 -4.86 -15.87
C ALA A 441 -12.29 -4.23 -15.77
N THR A 442 -11.50 -4.31 -16.85
CA THR A 442 -10.10 -3.87 -16.90
C THR A 442 -9.77 -3.13 -18.20
N ASP A 443 -8.61 -2.50 -18.25
CA ASP A 443 -8.07 -1.83 -19.44
C ASP A 443 -9.05 -0.83 -20.07
N LEU A 444 -9.84 -0.15 -19.22
CA LEU A 444 -10.83 0.81 -19.69
C LEU A 444 -10.16 2.00 -20.37
N ALA A 445 -10.65 2.33 -21.54
CA ALA A 445 -10.18 3.47 -22.32
C ALA A 445 -11.33 4.17 -23.04
N VAL A 446 -11.16 5.47 -23.25
CA VAL A 446 -12.01 6.27 -24.14
C VAL A 446 -11.19 6.78 -25.31
N SER A 447 -11.81 6.86 -26.48
CA SER A 447 -11.12 7.33 -27.71
C SER A 447 -10.58 8.76 -27.61
N SER A 448 -11.16 9.56 -26.70
CA SER A 448 -10.65 10.88 -26.32
C SER A 448 -11.08 11.21 -24.89
N GLY A 449 -10.14 11.62 -24.04
CA GLY A 449 -10.41 12.01 -22.65
C GLY A 449 -11.10 13.36 -22.50
N SER A 450 -11.15 14.19 -23.59
CA SER A 450 -11.88 15.47 -23.60
C SER A 450 -12.47 15.72 -24.99
N VAL A 451 -13.76 16.08 -25.01
CA VAL A 451 -14.51 16.32 -26.25
C VAL A 451 -15.49 17.48 -26.09
N PRO A 452 -15.85 18.18 -27.21
CA PRO A 452 -16.99 19.11 -27.21
C PRO A 452 -18.32 18.42 -26.87
N PRO A 453 -19.30 19.14 -26.31
CA PRO A 453 -20.66 18.62 -26.09
C PRO A 453 -21.25 17.98 -27.34
N GLY A 454 -21.87 16.82 -27.19
CA GLY A 454 -22.51 16.10 -28.31
C GLY A 454 -21.53 15.37 -29.24
N THR A 455 -20.25 15.32 -28.90
CA THR A 455 -19.26 14.54 -29.65
C THR A 455 -19.19 13.13 -29.07
N ALA A 456 -19.55 12.12 -29.82
CA ALA A 456 -19.47 10.73 -29.38
C ALA A 456 -18.02 10.30 -29.10
N VAL A 457 -17.81 9.51 -28.05
CA VAL A 457 -16.54 8.85 -27.73
C VAL A 457 -16.74 7.33 -27.74
N THR A 458 -15.74 6.57 -28.17
CA THR A 458 -15.75 5.13 -28.03
C THR A 458 -15.22 4.77 -26.65
N LEU A 459 -16.02 4.11 -25.82
CA LEU A 459 -15.58 3.45 -24.59
C LEU A 459 -15.23 2.01 -24.91
N SER A 460 -14.08 1.55 -24.51
CA SER A 460 -13.61 0.17 -24.67
C SER A 460 -13.00 -0.37 -23.39
N GLY A 461 -12.91 -1.70 -23.27
CA GLY A 461 -12.30 -2.37 -22.13
C GLY A 461 -12.26 -3.87 -22.32
N THR A 462 -11.79 -4.57 -21.28
CA THR A 462 -11.76 -6.02 -21.19
C THR A 462 -12.59 -6.46 -19.99
N ILE A 463 -13.41 -7.48 -20.16
CA ILE A 463 -14.15 -8.18 -19.10
C ILE A 463 -13.48 -9.53 -18.90
N ASP A 464 -12.96 -9.82 -17.70
CA ASP A 464 -12.08 -10.95 -17.44
C ASP A 464 -12.50 -11.72 -16.17
N ASP A 465 -12.97 -12.96 -16.37
CA ASP A 465 -13.39 -13.89 -15.31
C ASP A 465 -12.26 -14.83 -14.86
N THR A 466 -11.03 -14.61 -15.31
CA THR A 466 -9.91 -15.51 -14.99
C THR A 466 -8.98 -15.01 -13.89
N ARG A 467 -9.24 -13.86 -13.29
CA ARG A 467 -8.35 -13.12 -12.39
C ARG A 467 -8.38 -13.68 -10.97
N TYR A 468 -7.93 -14.91 -10.80
CA TYR A 468 -7.84 -15.62 -9.52
C TYR A 468 -6.46 -16.26 -9.34
N ASN A 469 -5.96 -16.30 -8.12
CA ASN A 469 -4.81 -17.11 -7.78
C ASN A 469 -5.24 -18.55 -7.51
N ASN A 470 -4.78 -19.47 -8.34
CA ASN A 470 -5.15 -20.89 -8.30
C ASN A 470 -4.11 -21.77 -7.58
N SER A 471 -3.21 -21.21 -6.77
CA SER A 471 -2.18 -21.98 -6.04
C SER A 471 -2.75 -22.89 -4.95
N ASN A 472 -4.00 -22.64 -4.52
CA ASN A 472 -4.76 -23.41 -3.52
C ASN A 472 -5.99 -24.11 -4.12
N GLY A 473 -5.89 -24.60 -5.34
CA GLY A 473 -7.02 -25.17 -6.10
C GLY A 473 -7.60 -24.17 -7.11
N THR A 474 -8.32 -24.70 -8.09
CA THR A 474 -8.81 -23.90 -9.22
C THR A 474 -10.13 -23.23 -8.88
N GLU A 475 -10.23 -21.90 -9.08
CA GLU A 475 -11.51 -21.20 -9.08
C GLU A 475 -12.27 -21.52 -10.37
N PRO A 476 -13.57 -21.85 -10.30
CA PRO A 476 -14.37 -22.04 -11.50
C PRO A 476 -14.55 -20.71 -12.24
N THR A 477 -14.15 -20.67 -13.51
CA THR A 477 -14.32 -19.50 -14.39
C THR A 477 -15.46 -19.73 -15.37
N GLN A 478 -16.14 -18.66 -15.75
CA GLN A 478 -17.33 -18.69 -16.59
C GLN A 478 -17.13 -17.80 -17.83
N ASN A 479 -17.84 -18.13 -18.92
CA ASN A 479 -17.88 -17.20 -20.05
C ASN A 479 -18.58 -15.90 -19.63
N VAL A 480 -18.12 -14.79 -20.16
CA VAL A 480 -18.80 -13.49 -20.05
C VAL A 480 -20.13 -13.58 -20.81
N ALA A 481 -21.18 -13.02 -20.25
CA ALA A 481 -22.52 -12.99 -20.86
C ALA A 481 -22.97 -11.58 -21.22
N ALA A 482 -22.49 -10.57 -20.50
CA ALA A 482 -22.84 -9.18 -20.73
C ALA A 482 -21.78 -8.21 -20.17
N ALA A 483 -21.80 -7.00 -20.69
CA ALA A 483 -21.14 -5.85 -20.09
C ALA A 483 -22.02 -4.62 -20.21
N GLU A 484 -21.92 -3.72 -19.23
CA GLU A 484 -22.69 -2.50 -19.21
C GLU A 484 -21.88 -1.34 -18.60
N TYR A 485 -22.26 -0.12 -18.97
CA TYR A 485 -21.70 1.08 -18.34
C TYR A 485 -22.80 2.02 -17.82
N TYR A 486 -22.40 2.89 -16.90
CA TYR A 486 -23.20 3.96 -16.28
C TYR A 486 -22.46 5.28 -16.37
N VAL A 487 -23.21 6.39 -16.40
CA VAL A 487 -22.64 7.73 -16.45
C VAL A 487 -22.94 8.46 -15.15
N ASP A 488 -21.92 8.94 -14.46
CA ASP A 488 -21.95 9.74 -13.21
C ASP A 488 -22.67 9.07 -12.02
N GLU A 489 -23.62 8.21 -12.24
CA GLU A 489 -24.42 7.56 -11.21
C GLU A 489 -24.23 6.03 -11.27
N PRO A 490 -23.61 5.42 -10.25
CA PRO A 490 -23.44 3.97 -10.22
C PRO A 490 -24.78 3.26 -9.98
N PRO A 491 -24.87 1.92 -10.17
CA PRO A 491 -26.14 1.17 -10.12
C PRO A 491 -26.86 1.18 -8.77
N TRP A 492 -26.21 1.57 -7.70
CA TRP A 492 -26.83 1.79 -6.37
C TRP A 492 -27.30 3.24 -6.16
N GLY A 493 -27.21 4.09 -7.15
CA GLY A 493 -27.73 5.45 -7.13
C GLY A 493 -29.26 5.51 -7.15
N THR A 494 -29.81 6.71 -7.24
CA THR A 494 -31.26 6.93 -7.16
C THR A 494 -31.98 6.68 -8.48
N SER A 495 -31.31 6.85 -9.61
CA SER A 495 -31.88 6.71 -10.97
C SER A 495 -30.85 6.20 -11.99
N PRO A 496 -30.12 5.12 -11.68
CA PRO A 496 -29.07 4.64 -12.55
C PRO A 496 -29.63 4.17 -13.89
N THR A 497 -28.92 4.44 -14.97
CA THR A 497 -29.27 3.95 -16.31
C THR A 497 -28.15 3.09 -16.83
N ALA A 498 -28.40 1.79 -16.90
CA ALA A 498 -27.48 0.84 -17.50
C ALA A 498 -27.52 0.94 -19.02
N VAL A 499 -26.37 1.05 -19.65
CA VAL A 499 -26.23 1.02 -21.10
C VAL A 499 -25.39 -0.20 -21.50
N PRO A 500 -25.90 -1.12 -22.32
CA PRO A 500 -25.15 -2.32 -22.69
C PRO A 500 -23.95 -1.97 -23.59
N MET A 501 -22.86 -2.74 -23.41
CA MET A 501 -21.70 -2.75 -24.29
C MET A 501 -21.74 -3.98 -25.19
N SER A 502 -21.13 -3.89 -26.36
CA SER A 502 -21.04 -4.99 -27.30
C SER A 502 -19.68 -5.69 -27.21
N PRO A 503 -19.61 -7.02 -27.43
CA PRO A 503 -18.34 -7.70 -27.57
C PRO A 503 -17.63 -7.24 -28.85
N SER A 504 -16.34 -6.99 -28.78
CA SER A 504 -15.55 -6.39 -29.88
C SER A 504 -15.42 -7.34 -31.09
N ASP A 505 -15.54 -8.64 -30.89
CA ASP A 505 -15.49 -9.67 -31.95
C ASP A 505 -16.88 -10.12 -32.41
N GLY A 506 -17.96 -9.64 -31.77
CA GLY A 506 -19.35 -9.85 -32.16
C GLY A 506 -20.12 -10.93 -31.36
N SER A 507 -19.48 -11.65 -30.41
CA SER A 507 -20.13 -12.63 -29.54
C SER A 507 -19.51 -12.68 -28.16
N PHE A 508 -20.34 -12.86 -27.10
CA PHE A 508 -19.87 -13.24 -25.76
C PHE A 508 -19.74 -14.74 -25.67
N ASP A 509 -18.55 -15.30 -25.88
CA ASP A 509 -18.35 -16.76 -25.90
C ASP A 509 -17.04 -17.23 -25.22
N SER A 510 -16.34 -16.32 -24.53
CA SER A 510 -15.09 -16.57 -23.82
C SER A 510 -15.14 -16.10 -22.36
N THR A 511 -14.20 -16.59 -21.55
CA THR A 511 -13.97 -16.12 -20.17
C THR A 511 -13.29 -14.76 -20.12
N VAL A 512 -12.72 -14.29 -21.23
CA VAL A 512 -12.10 -12.98 -21.39
C VAL A 512 -12.62 -12.35 -22.68
N GLU A 513 -13.32 -11.23 -22.58
CA GLU A 513 -13.97 -10.56 -23.69
C GLU A 513 -13.54 -9.10 -23.80
N GLY A 514 -13.15 -8.69 -25.00
CA GLY A 514 -13.06 -7.28 -25.34
C GLY A 514 -14.45 -6.68 -25.54
N VAL A 515 -14.70 -5.51 -24.99
CA VAL A 515 -15.99 -4.83 -25.09
C VAL A 515 -15.85 -3.41 -25.59
N GLU A 516 -16.83 -2.92 -26.35
CA GLU A 516 -16.85 -1.54 -26.83
C GLU A 516 -18.28 -1.00 -27.00
N VAL A 517 -18.39 0.34 -26.93
CA VAL A 517 -19.64 1.07 -27.20
C VAL A 517 -19.35 2.52 -27.60
N ALA A 518 -20.18 3.06 -28.50
CA ALA A 518 -20.18 4.50 -28.76
C ALA A 518 -21.04 5.20 -27.69
N VAL A 519 -20.39 6.05 -26.89
CA VAL A 519 -21.02 6.85 -25.84
C VAL A 519 -21.48 8.18 -26.46
N ASP A 520 -22.79 8.44 -26.45
CA ASP A 520 -23.37 9.71 -26.88
C ASP A 520 -23.28 10.74 -25.74
N THR A 521 -22.53 11.79 -25.96
CA THR A 521 -22.36 12.88 -24.97
C THR A 521 -23.37 14.02 -25.15
N THR A 522 -24.41 13.84 -25.99
CA THR A 522 -25.45 14.87 -26.23
C THR A 522 -26.17 15.21 -24.93
N GLY A 523 -26.19 16.48 -24.58
CA GLY A 523 -26.86 16.99 -23.37
C GLY A 523 -26.04 16.83 -22.08
N TRP A 524 -24.80 16.29 -22.12
CA TRP A 524 -23.94 16.31 -20.96
C TRP A 524 -23.51 17.74 -20.60
N SER A 525 -23.38 18.01 -19.32
CA SER A 525 -22.87 19.27 -18.81
C SER A 525 -21.39 19.46 -19.12
N GLU A 526 -20.92 20.70 -19.14
CA GLU A 526 -19.47 20.92 -19.09
C GLU A 526 -18.89 20.41 -17.78
N GLY A 527 -17.70 19.80 -17.86
CA GLY A 527 -16.98 19.26 -16.73
C GLY A 527 -16.54 17.81 -16.94
N LYS A 528 -16.03 17.24 -15.88
CA LYS A 528 -15.57 15.84 -15.83
C LYS A 528 -16.77 14.94 -15.52
N HIS A 529 -16.94 13.90 -16.32
CA HIS A 529 -17.90 12.81 -16.14
C HIS A 529 -17.17 11.50 -15.88
N ILE A 530 -17.78 10.63 -15.10
CA ILE A 530 -17.24 9.32 -14.78
C ILE A 530 -18.09 8.22 -15.45
N LEU A 531 -17.44 7.28 -16.12
CA LEU A 531 -18.07 6.11 -16.71
C LEU A 531 -17.70 4.89 -15.89
N PHE A 532 -18.70 4.25 -15.28
CA PHE A 532 -18.54 2.99 -14.52
C PHE A 532 -18.82 1.81 -15.43
N VAL A 533 -17.94 0.82 -15.46
CA VAL A 533 -18.08 -0.38 -16.29
C VAL A 533 -18.05 -1.63 -15.41
N ARG A 534 -18.92 -2.60 -15.69
CA ARG A 534 -18.86 -3.94 -15.10
C ARG A 534 -19.26 -5.01 -16.12
N GLY A 535 -18.82 -6.24 -15.86
CA GLY A 535 -19.20 -7.42 -16.63
C GLY A 535 -20.09 -8.37 -15.86
N GLN A 536 -20.80 -9.22 -16.56
CA GLN A 536 -21.59 -10.33 -16.01
C GLN A 536 -21.17 -11.64 -16.65
N ASP A 537 -21.10 -12.71 -15.87
CA ASP A 537 -20.90 -14.07 -16.36
C ASP A 537 -22.22 -14.77 -16.77
N VAL A 538 -22.11 -15.97 -17.35
CA VAL A 538 -23.28 -16.76 -17.75
C VAL A 538 -24.10 -17.29 -16.58
N ASN A 539 -23.59 -17.29 -15.37
CA ASN A 539 -24.31 -17.63 -14.13
C ASN A 539 -25.10 -16.45 -13.56
N GLY A 540 -24.91 -15.26 -14.12
CA GLY A 540 -25.57 -14.04 -13.71
C GLY A 540 -24.83 -13.23 -12.64
N ASN A 541 -23.57 -13.58 -12.32
CA ASN A 541 -22.76 -12.85 -11.35
C ASN A 541 -22.18 -11.57 -11.97
N TRP A 542 -22.46 -10.44 -11.38
CA TRP A 542 -21.84 -9.16 -11.73
C TRP A 542 -20.52 -8.98 -10.98
N GLY A 543 -19.46 -8.60 -11.71
CA GLY A 543 -18.15 -8.35 -11.15
C GLY A 543 -17.93 -6.92 -10.64
N ALA A 544 -16.71 -6.65 -10.21
CA ALA A 544 -16.30 -5.36 -9.69
C ALA A 544 -16.34 -4.27 -10.74
N PHE A 545 -16.75 -3.05 -10.32
CA PHE A 545 -16.65 -1.88 -11.16
C PHE A 545 -15.21 -1.42 -11.34
N SER A 546 -14.92 -0.96 -12.56
CA SER A 546 -13.82 -0.03 -12.83
C SER A 546 -14.38 1.20 -13.52
N ALA A 547 -13.65 2.30 -13.50
CA ALA A 547 -14.14 3.55 -14.06
C ALA A 547 -13.10 4.23 -14.97
N VAL A 548 -13.60 5.15 -15.82
CA VAL A 548 -12.77 6.03 -16.64
C VAL A 548 -13.42 7.43 -16.73
N PHE A 549 -12.62 8.47 -16.86
CA PHE A 549 -13.11 9.84 -17.02
C PHE A 549 -13.28 10.24 -18.48
N VAL A 550 -14.32 11.05 -18.73
CA VAL A 550 -14.51 11.84 -19.95
C VAL A 550 -14.77 13.29 -19.55
N THR A 551 -14.08 14.24 -20.16
CA THR A 551 -14.30 15.67 -19.90
C THR A 551 -15.08 16.29 -21.06
N ILE A 552 -16.22 16.93 -20.77
CA ILE A 552 -16.94 17.74 -21.72
C ILE A 552 -16.46 19.19 -21.60
N SER A 553 -15.99 19.75 -22.72
CA SER A 553 -15.47 21.12 -22.76
C SER A 553 -15.91 21.83 -24.04
N THR A 554 -16.59 22.97 -23.92
CA THR A 554 -16.98 23.83 -25.07
C THR A 554 -15.84 24.63 -25.64
N GLY A 555 -14.76 24.82 -24.89
CA GLY A 555 -13.47 25.28 -25.39
C GLY A 555 -12.59 24.06 -25.69
N GLY A 556 -11.90 24.01 -26.84
CA GLY A 556 -10.89 22.99 -27.09
C GLY A 556 -10.00 22.82 -25.86
N GLN A 557 -9.51 21.60 -25.61
CA GLN A 557 -8.64 21.31 -24.47
C GLN A 557 -7.56 22.39 -24.38
N LYS A 558 -7.44 23.05 -23.22
CA LYS A 558 -6.46 24.13 -23.09
C LYS A 558 -5.06 23.56 -23.07
N MET A 559 -4.16 24.18 -23.82
CA MET A 559 -2.73 23.89 -23.80
C MET A 559 -1.93 25.15 -23.46
N PHE A 560 -0.76 24.95 -22.88
CA PHE A 560 0.11 26.03 -22.44
C PHE A 560 1.60 25.65 -22.57
N VAL A 561 2.47 26.66 -22.53
CA VAL A 561 3.93 26.45 -22.46
C VAL A 561 4.31 26.05 -21.04
N HIS A 562 4.75 24.81 -20.88
CA HIS A 562 5.18 24.27 -19.59
C HIS A 562 6.60 24.68 -19.24
N ASP A 563 7.51 24.66 -20.23
CA ASP A 563 8.94 24.90 -20.04
C ASP A 563 9.62 25.30 -21.34
N ILE A 564 10.67 26.13 -21.25
CA ILE A 564 11.58 26.49 -22.34
C ILE A 564 13.02 26.24 -21.90
N ALA A 565 13.52 25.02 -22.11
CA ALA A 565 14.87 24.65 -21.68
C ALA A 565 15.92 25.15 -22.67
N MET A 566 16.70 26.18 -22.28
CA MET A 566 17.77 26.75 -23.09
C MET A 566 19.12 26.06 -22.89
N SER A 567 19.82 25.77 -23.95
CA SER A 567 21.21 25.30 -23.94
C SER A 567 22.06 26.00 -24.96
N GLY A 568 23.37 26.12 -24.71
CA GLY A 568 24.32 26.82 -25.59
C GLY A 568 25.51 25.97 -25.99
N SER A 569 25.99 26.11 -27.20
CA SER A 569 27.19 25.46 -27.68
C SER A 569 28.16 26.43 -28.37
N ARG A 570 29.48 26.14 -28.24
CA ARG A 570 30.57 26.90 -28.86
C ARG A 570 31.43 26.03 -29.77
N LYS A 571 31.59 26.45 -31.01
CA LYS A 571 32.56 25.84 -31.95
C LYS A 571 33.47 26.93 -32.52
N GLY A 572 34.68 27.10 -31.94
CA GLY A 572 35.61 28.17 -32.28
C GLY A 572 35.03 29.55 -31.95
N ALA A 573 34.91 30.43 -32.94
CA ALA A 573 34.30 31.75 -32.80
C ALA A 573 32.76 31.74 -32.85
N ASN A 574 32.13 30.63 -33.25
CA ASN A 574 30.68 30.55 -33.38
C ASN A 574 29.98 30.18 -32.06
N ARG A 575 28.89 30.85 -31.79
CA ARG A 575 27.93 30.58 -30.67
C ARG A 575 26.61 30.16 -31.29
N ILE A 576 25.98 29.16 -30.71
CA ILE A 576 24.69 28.63 -31.12
C ILE A 576 23.89 28.37 -29.84
N ALA A 577 22.63 28.75 -29.82
CA ALA A 577 21.67 28.39 -28.77
C ALA A 577 20.65 27.38 -29.30
N THR A 578 20.14 26.55 -28.39
CA THR A 578 19.04 25.62 -28.63
C THR A 578 18.01 25.84 -27.56
N ALA A 579 16.74 26.00 -27.96
CA ALA A 579 15.56 26.05 -27.10
C ALA A 579 14.74 24.78 -27.31
N VAL A 580 14.44 24.06 -26.23
CA VAL A 580 13.48 22.94 -26.21
C VAL A 580 12.22 23.44 -25.52
N VAL A 581 11.15 23.58 -26.30
CA VAL A 581 9.84 24.04 -25.80
C VAL A 581 8.98 22.83 -25.49
N THR A 582 8.38 22.79 -24.29
CA THR A 582 7.46 21.74 -23.86
C THR A 582 6.05 22.28 -23.77
N ILE A 583 5.11 21.66 -24.50
CA ILE A 583 3.67 21.99 -24.47
C ILE A 583 2.93 20.90 -23.72
N ARG A 584 2.13 21.32 -22.75
CA ARG A 584 1.25 20.43 -21.98
C ARG A 584 -0.19 20.94 -21.98
N ASP A 585 -1.11 20.03 -21.74
CA ASP A 585 -2.49 20.38 -21.44
C ASP A 585 -2.71 20.68 -19.94
N THR A 586 -3.90 21.07 -19.56
CA THR A 586 -4.25 21.36 -18.17
C THR A 586 -4.21 20.14 -17.24
N GLY A 587 -4.18 18.93 -17.78
CA GLY A 587 -3.94 17.68 -17.07
C GLY A 587 -2.46 17.27 -17.01
N GLU A 588 -1.53 18.18 -17.36
CA GLU A 588 -0.08 17.94 -17.44
C GLU A 588 0.34 16.88 -18.48
N ALA A 589 -0.58 16.40 -19.32
CA ALA A 589 -0.24 15.47 -20.36
C ALA A 589 0.49 16.18 -21.52
N PRO A 590 1.47 15.51 -22.18
CA PRO A 590 2.14 16.07 -23.34
C PRO A 590 1.15 16.31 -24.50
N VAL A 591 1.31 17.40 -25.23
CA VAL A 591 0.50 17.73 -26.40
C VAL A 591 1.31 17.51 -27.68
N PRO A 592 1.26 16.30 -28.28
CA PRO A 592 1.94 16.02 -29.54
C PRO A 592 1.22 16.67 -30.74
N GLY A 593 1.96 17.02 -31.78
CA GLY A 593 1.40 17.55 -33.02
C GLY A 593 0.93 19.02 -32.95
N ALA A 594 1.26 19.74 -31.87
CA ALA A 594 1.03 21.18 -31.76
C ALA A 594 2.09 21.97 -32.53
N THR A 595 1.69 22.93 -33.36
CA THR A 595 2.61 23.84 -34.03
C THR A 595 2.92 25.02 -33.12
N VAL A 596 4.18 25.12 -32.68
CA VAL A 596 4.70 26.23 -31.88
C VAL A 596 5.32 27.28 -32.80
N TYR A 597 4.89 28.53 -32.65
CA TYR A 597 5.48 29.70 -33.27
C TYR A 597 6.29 30.43 -32.21
N GLY A 598 7.51 30.80 -32.53
CA GLY A 598 8.39 31.49 -31.59
C GLY A 598 9.40 32.40 -32.29
N THR A 599 9.88 33.36 -31.49
CA THR A 599 10.83 34.40 -31.94
C THR A 599 12.13 34.30 -31.16
N TRP A 600 13.25 34.19 -31.90
CA TRP A 600 14.57 34.46 -31.39
C TRP A 600 14.86 35.96 -31.38
N SER A 601 15.44 36.46 -30.29
CA SER A 601 15.88 37.84 -30.15
C SER A 601 17.22 37.94 -29.39
N GLY A 602 17.87 39.11 -29.46
CA GLY A 602 19.17 39.39 -28.86
C GLY A 602 20.27 39.51 -29.90
N ASP A 603 21.30 38.66 -29.86
CA ASP A 603 22.35 38.67 -30.89
C ASP A 603 21.97 37.84 -32.15
N TYR A 604 20.81 37.23 -32.14
CA TYR A 604 20.19 36.53 -33.27
C TYR A 604 18.66 36.76 -33.27
N ASP A 605 18.16 37.29 -34.37
CA ASP A 605 16.73 37.55 -34.54
C ASP A 605 16.15 36.68 -35.66
N ALA A 606 15.09 35.93 -35.37
CA ALA A 606 14.36 35.12 -36.34
C ALA A 606 13.02 34.65 -35.81
N ASN A 607 12.00 34.62 -36.66
CA ASN A 607 10.75 33.89 -36.38
C ASN A 607 10.90 32.45 -36.89
N VAL A 608 10.48 31.53 -36.08
CA VAL A 608 10.55 30.09 -36.36
C VAL A 608 9.25 29.40 -35.99
N SER A 609 8.99 28.25 -36.61
CA SER A 609 7.89 27.38 -36.18
C SER A 609 8.31 25.92 -36.27
N GLY A 610 7.70 25.08 -35.46
CA GLY A 610 7.96 23.65 -35.44
C GLY A 610 6.80 22.90 -34.74
N THR A 611 6.72 21.60 -34.99
CA THR A 611 5.63 20.76 -34.44
C THR A 611 6.17 19.89 -33.31
N THR A 612 5.42 19.78 -32.21
CA THR A 612 5.77 18.97 -31.05
C THR A 612 5.77 17.48 -31.38
N GLU A 613 6.75 16.76 -30.85
CA GLU A 613 6.87 15.30 -30.92
C GLU A 613 5.91 14.59 -29.94
N ALA A 614 5.98 13.26 -29.84
CA ALA A 614 5.09 12.44 -29.00
C ALA A 614 5.15 12.78 -27.51
N ASP A 615 6.27 13.33 -27.03
CA ASP A 615 6.48 13.76 -25.64
C ASP A 615 6.04 15.22 -25.37
N GLY A 616 5.47 15.88 -26.39
CA GLY A 616 5.03 17.28 -26.31
C GLY A 616 6.15 18.30 -26.47
N THR A 617 7.37 17.90 -26.88
CA THR A 617 8.50 18.81 -27.05
C THR A 617 8.76 19.18 -28.53
N VAL A 618 9.28 20.38 -28.73
CA VAL A 618 9.82 20.83 -30.04
C VAL A 618 11.12 21.57 -29.81
N THR A 619 12.10 21.34 -30.70
CA THR A 619 13.45 21.91 -30.58
C THR A 619 13.71 22.96 -31.67
N PHE A 620 14.15 24.14 -31.24
CA PHE A 620 14.60 25.24 -32.13
C PHE A 620 16.07 25.51 -31.92
N THR A 621 16.81 25.69 -33.00
CA THR A 621 18.24 25.99 -32.95
C THR A 621 18.54 27.30 -33.71
N SER A 622 19.26 28.20 -33.03
CA SER A 622 19.68 29.48 -33.64
C SER A 622 20.70 29.31 -34.75
N ASN A 623 20.82 30.29 -35.61
CA ASN A 623 21.99 30.40 -36.50
C ASN A 623 23.27 30.75 -35.71
N LYS A 624 24.39 30.60 -36.37
CA LYS A 624 25.72 30.87 -35.79
C LYS A 624 25.96 32.35 -35.64
N VAL A 625 26.27 32.79 -34.40
CA VAL A 625 26.70 34.16 -34.09
C VAL A 625 28.19 34.16 -33.72
N LYS A 626 28.92 35.17 -34.16
CA LYS A 626 30.38 35.27 -33.90
C LYS A 626 30.75 36.19 -32.74
N GLN A 627 29.78 36.73 -32.05
CA GLN A 627 29.98 37.59 -30.89
C GLN A 627 30.36 36.76 -29.66
N ALA A 628 31.36 37.23 -28.87
CA ALA A 628 31.67 36.64 -27.59
C ALA A 628 30.60 37.02 -26.55
N ASN A 629 30.23 36.08 -25.68
CA ASN A 629 29.11 36.23 -24.75
C ASN A 629 27.80 36.60 -25.46
N ALA A 630 27.53 35.90 -26.59
CA ALA A 630 26.30 36.14 -27.33
C ALA A 630 25.08 35.80 -26.50
N THR A 631 24.14 36.73 -26.46
CA THR A 631 22.85 36.58 -25.76
C THR A 631 21.79 36.12 -26.74
N PHE A 632 21.07 35.08 -26.37
CA PHE A 632 19.94 34.57 -27.14
C PHE A 632 18.74 34.48 -26.22
N THR A 633 17.62 35.04 -26.63
CA THR A 633 16.31 34.91 -25.98
C THR A 633 15.37 34.18 -26.93
N PHE A 634 14.65 33.17 -26.44
CA PHE A 634 13.60 32.53 -27.20
C PHE A 634 12.27 32.84 -26.54
N THR A 635 11.29 33.30 -27.31
CA THR A 635 9.92 33.60 -26.85
C THR A 635 8.92 32.77 -27.65
N VAL A 636 7.95 32.14 -27.00
CA VAL A 636 6.81 31.52 -27.69
C VAL A 636 5.75 32.57 -27.90
N ASP A 637 5.39 32.78 -29.18
CA ASP A 637 4.41 33.76 -29.59
C ASP A 637 3.01 33.19 -29.67
N ASP A 638 2.86 31.95 -30.20
CA ASP A 638 1.59 31.26 -30.33
C ASP A 638 1.78 29.73 -30.40
N VAL A 639 0.73 28.97 -30.03
CA VAL A 639 0.68 27.52 -30.20
C VAL A 639 -0.67 27.11 -30.79
N VAL A 640 -0.63 26.41 -31.94
CA VAL A 640 -1.82 26.05 -32.70
C VAL A 640 -1.92 24.53 -32.84
N LYS A 641 -3.08 23.99 -32.46
CA LYS A 641 -3.47 22.58 -32.70
C LYS A 641 -4.98 22.48 -32.83
N SER A 642 -5.49 21.65 -33.75
CA SER A 642 -6.90 21.28 -33.79
C SER A 642 -7.28 20.67 -32.44
N ASP A 643 -8.47 20.94 -31.96
CA ASP A 643 -9.03 20.45 -30.69
C ASP A 643 -8.40 21.03 -29.40
N PHE A 644 -7.42 21.92 -29.51
CA PHE A 644 -6.81 22.62 -28.39
C PHE A 644 -6.95 24.14 -28.54
N VAL A 645 -7.04 24.82 -27.38
CA VAL A 645 -6.95 26.29 -27.27
C VAL A 645 -5.68 26.64 -26.51
N TYR A 646 -4.79 27.39 -27.15
CA TYR A 646 -3.64 27.94 -26.45
C TYR A 646 -4.09 29.03 -25.46
N ASP A 647 -3.77 28.83 -24.18
CA ASP A 647 -4.07 29.79 -23.12
C ASP A 647 -2.76 30.32 -22.51
N PRO A 648 -2.25 31.47 -23.00
CA PRO A 648 -0.98 32.02 -22.52
C PRO A 648 -1.03 32.44 -21.03
N ALA A 649 -2.22 32.58 -20.42
CA ALA A 649 -2.33 32.88 -19.00
C ALA A 649 -1.96 31.69 -18.11
N LEU A 650 -1.92 30.47 -18.67
CA LEU A 650 -1.48 29.25 -17.98
C LEU A 650 0.01 28.94 -18.17
N ASN A 651 0.72 29.71 -19.03
CA ASN A 651 2.14 29.48 -19.26
C ASN A 651 2.92 29.55 -17.94
N ARG A 652 3.72 28.52 -17.68
CA ARG A 652 4.72 28.53 -16.61
C ARG A 652 5.94 29.35 -17.04
N GLU A 653 6.21 29.32 -18.35
CA GLU A 653 7.26 30.10 -18.97
C GLU A 653 6.83 30.55 -20.36
N THR A 654 7.08 31.81 -20.74
CA THR A 654 6.78 32.35 -22.07
C THR A 654 8.05 32.66 -22.84
N SER A 655 9.16 32.95 -22.15
CA SER A 655 10.46 33.22 -22.76
C SER A 655 11.59 32.82 -21.81
N ASP A 656 12.71 32.32 -22.36
CA ASP A 656 13.94 32.08 -21.63
C ASP A 656 15.18 32.65 -22.37
N THR A 657 16.25 32.94 -21.64
CA THR A 657 17.45 33.61 -22.13
C THR A 657 18.70 32.89 -21.70
N ILE A 658 19.62 32.70 -22.65
CA ILE A 658 20.94 32.14 -22.38
C ILE A 658 22.05 33.05 -22.93
N VAL A 659 23.15 33.16 -22.16
CA VAL A 659 24.41 33.78 -22.65
C VAL A 659 25.41 32.68 -22.95
N VAL A 660 25.86 32.63 -24.21
CA VAL A 660 26.84 31.63 -24.66
C VAL A 660 28.22 32.30 -24.72
N PRO A 661 29.19 31.94 -23.84
CA PRO A 661 30.48 32.59 -23.69
C PRO A 661 31.46 32.41 -24.83
#